data_88d7c98c34b0726583f5cd3ef038fd49
#
_entry.id   88d7c98c34b0726583f5cd3ef038fd49
#
_cell.length_a   1.000
_cell.length_b   1.000
_cell.length_c   1.000
_cell.angle_alpha   90.00
_cell.angle_beta   90.00
_cell.angle_gamma   90.00
#
_symmetry.space_group_name_H-M   'P 1'
#
loop_
_entity.id
_entity.type
_entity.pdbx_description
1 polymer ?
#
loop_
_entity_poly.entity_id
_entity_poly.type
_entity_poly.pdbx_seq_one_letter_code
_entity_poly.pdbx_strand_id
1 'polypeptide(L)'
;MNKNKPPLFALTLLKWFCKPEYHTDVEGDLIESYEENLTKGRTKANWLLYKDVLQLFRPGIIRPVSLFKTSSSGLWQSNIKSAFRSLFKKKAYSLINIMGLSLGIACTLLVLLYVQYEFSYDKFIPESERIYKLVEERKTPEGITPVRTVPYSFARTIPQDFPEVAGATAFSGPYNGQQVYVNDTQGKRLHFLEDNVLLADHNFFSVLNLKLLDGDATTALKEPNSVVLTESTAKRFFGDTNALGQFISAMGRNSVVTGICEDLPGNSHLKFSYLVSSSTVSWFSRDDFTLKYTHCYLKLHENTEARQLETKFPAMVETYMAAEIARINQTSWEEYQQAGNEFNYYLKPLTSIHLDPENPGGMKAGGSINTISILIAIAILIFIIACVNFINLATARSAERAREVGVRKVMGSHRFQLIVQFLTESITLSFLSLLFAIGLVMLALPYFNTLAERELTLSLDLQAVISLVVFGCFVGLLAGVYPAFALSSFKPVLVLKGSFSSQVKGKWLRNGLVVFQFWIAIVLIICTFTIRQQVDYMSDKNLGFDKEQLMVIEGTFDRKGNFAHPFLNEIRNLPQVKEAAGTLWLHGFRGTRTETYMVEGADHEVNMERVTMGDDLDKVLDLSMVKGEFFSENTIDSSMMLINETAAKKLGLNEPIGKRVAMVTHDQGLTQKTYYTVKGVIKDFNYQSLHTDIAPLIVLSNELYASRMIVIATRLNAGMTREGITAIESKWKAMVPEFPFRFRFLDDVLDKSYQSEQRSSQVFSLFSGLSIFISVIGLFTLSAYTVNTRAKEIGIRKVIGASVNSILKLLSMDFLKMVLLASLLAFPVAWYAMEMWLDDFAYRVALNPVIFILSGALILIITWATVGYQSLKAARANPIRHIQNE
;
A
#
# COMPACT_ATOMS: atom_id res chain seq x y z
N MET A 1 -30.31 -48.35 -18.51
CA MET A 1 -30.63 -46.95 -18.24
C MET A 1 -31.28 -46.33 -19.47
N ASN A 2 -32.50 -45.88 -19.35
CA ASN A 2 -33.35 -45.41 -20.42
C ASN A 2 -32.74 -44.17 -21.10
N LYS A 3 -32.21 -44.34 -22.34
CA LYS A 3 -31.43 -43.29 -23.06
C LYS A 3 -32.25 -42.07 -23.55
N ASN A 4 -33.56 -42.04 -23.37
CA ASN A 4 -34.47 -41.04 -23.97
C ASN A 4 -35.16 -40.11 -22.94
N LYS A 5 -34.74 -40.07 -21.68
CA LYS A 5 -35.38 -39.19 -20.70
C LYS A 5 -34.83 -37.77 -20.74
N PRO A 6 -35.70 -36.75 -20.63
CA PRO A 6 -35.27 -35.33 -20.51
C PRO A 6 -34.40 -35.06 -19.26
N PRO A 7 -33.55 -34.02 -19.28
CA PRO A 7 -32.73 -33.66 -18.15
C PRO A 7 -33.58 -33.33 -16.91
N LEU A 8 -33.38 -34.08 -15.83
CA LEU A 8 -34.11 -33.92 -14.57
C LEU A 8 -34.03 -32.48 -14.04
N PHE A 9 -32.89 -31.79 -14.23
CA PHE A 9 -32.71 -30.42 -13.75
C PHE A 9 -33.66 -29.44 -14.43
N ALA A 10 -33.93 -29.56 -15.75
CA ALA A 10 -34.85 -28.69 -16.48
C ALA A 10 -36.29 -28.82 -15.96
N LEU A 11 -36.75 -30.04 -15.72
CA LEU A 11 -38.07 -30.30 -15.16
C LEU A 11 -38.20 -29.90 -13.69
N THR A 12 -37.09 -30.00 -12.90
CA THR A 12 -37.05 -29.52 -11.51
C THR A 12 -37.12 -28.00 -11.48
N LEU A 13 -36.47 -27.30 -12.40
CA LEU A 13 -36.53 -25.85 -12.56
C LEU A 13 -37.96 -25.38 -12.88
N LEU A 14 -38.63 -26.06 -13.84
CA LEU A 14 -40.04 -25.81 -14.14
C LEU A 14 -40.94 -25.99 -12.93
N LYS A 15 -40.80 -27.07 -12.20
CA LYS A 15 -41.56 -27.36 -10.97
C LYS A 15 -41.36 -26.31 -9.89
N TRP A 16 -40.22 -25.67 -9.87
CA TRP A 16 -39.89 -24.62 -8.89
C TRP A 16 -40.65 -23.30 -9.14
N PHE A 17 -40.83 -22.89 -10.42
CA PHE A 17 -41.43 -21.59 -10.72
C PHE A 17 -42.86 -21.67 -11.32
N CYS A 18 -43.27 -22.79 -11.94
CA CYS A 18 -44.59 -22.92 -12.58
C CYS A 18 -45.75 -23.02 -11.56
N LYS A 19 -46.88 -22.39 -11.86
CA LYS A 19 -48.13 -22.54 -11.09
C LYS A 19 -48.57 -24.01 -11.09
N PRO A 20 -49.09 -24.55 -9.94
CA PRO A 20 -49.59 -25.94 -9.88
C PRO A 20 -50.65 -26.25 -10.92
N GLU A 21 -51.48 -25.23 -11.23
CA GLU A 21 -52.62 -25.37 -12.20
C GLU A 21 -52.16 -25.65 -13.61
N TYR A 22 -50.96 -25.15 -14.02
CA TYR A 22 -50.43 -25.31 -15.37
C TYR A 22 -49.27 -26.31 -15.46
N HIS A 23 -48.78 -26.80 -14.32
CA HIS A 23 -47.56 -27.60 -14.27
C HIS A 23 -47.63 -28.86 -15.09
N THR A 24 -48.75 -29.62 -14.95
CA THR A 24 -48.91 -30.92 -15.62
C THR A 24 -49.01 -30.80 -17.14
N ASP A 25 -49.76 -29.78 -17.61
CA ASP A 25 -49.94 -29.54 -19.03
C ASP A 25 -48.66 -29.01 -19.67
N VAL A 26 -48.00 -28.07 -19.05
CA VAL A 26 -46.72 -27.48 -19.51
C VAL A 26 -45.57 -28.51 -19.47
N GLU A 27 -45.50 -29.36 -18.46
CA GLU A 27 -44.53 -30.46 -18.39
C GLU A 27 -44.74 -31.47 -19.53
N GLY A 28 -46.03 -31.78 -19.83
CA GLY A 28 -46.39 -32.64 -20.95
C GLY A 28 -45.93 -32.10 -22.30
N ASP A 29 -46.29 -30.84 -22.60
CA ASP A 29 -45.89 -30.16 -23.82
C ASP A 29 -44.37 -30.08 -24.02
N LEU A 30 -43.64 -29.82 -22.91
CA LEU A 30 -42.19 -29.76 -22.94
C LEU A 30 -41.51 -31.11 -23.16
N ILE A 31 -42.10 -32.20 -22.64
CA ILE A 31 -41.63 -33.56 -22.90
C ILE A 31 -41.89 -33.94 -24.33
N GLU A 32 -43.08 -33.64 -24.90
CA GLU A 32 -43.44 -33.90 -26.28
C GLU A 32 -42.51 -33.15 -27.25
N SER A 33 -42.31 -31.84 -27.03
CA SER A 33 -41.33 -31.02 -27.80
C SER A 33 -39.92 -31.57 -27.70
N TYR A 34 -39.51 -32.09 -26.54
CA TYR A 34 -38.18 -32.70 -26.33
C TYR A 34 -38.03 -33.99 -27.14
N GLU A 35 -39.07 -34.85 -27.19
CA GLU A 35 -39.08 -36.09 -27.94
C GLU A 35 -39.00 -35.81 -29.45
N GLU A 36 -39.74 -34.83 -29.98
CA GLU A 36 -39.61 -34.38 -31.37
C GLU A 36 -38.21 -33.87 -31.70
N ASN A 37 -37.58 -33.11 -30.79
CA ASN A 37 -36.24 -32.55 -31.00
C ASN A 37 -35.12 -33.58 -30.81
N LEU A 38 -35.36 -34.74 -30.22
CA LEU A 38 -34.40 -35.85 -30.14
C LEU A 38 -33.95 -36.35 -31.52
N THR A 39 -34.82 -36.22 -32.53
CA THR A 39 -34.49 -36.55 -33.93
C THR A 39 -33.36 -35.66 -34.49
N LYS A 40 -33.18 -34.46 -33.97
CA LYS A 40 -32.17 -33.47 -34.36
C LYS A 40 -30.84 -33.55 -33.55
N GLY A 41 -30.73 -34.55 -32.66
CA GLY A 41 -29.56 -34.79 -31.79
C GLY A 41 -29.78 -34.40 -30.34
N ARG A 42 -29.29 -35.20 -29.41
CA ARG A 42 -29.53 -35.10 -27.95
C ARG A 42 -29.02 -33.80 -27.32
N THR A 43 -27.85 -33.32 -27.71
CA THR A 43 -27.28 -32.04 -27.21
C THR A 43 -28.15 -30.86 -27.61
N LYS A 44 -28.66 -30.87 -28.85
CA LYS A 44 -29.55 -29.83 -29.36
C LYS A 44 -30.93 -29.89 -28.71
N ALA A 45 -31.46 -31.09 -28.48
CA ALA A 45 -32.72 -31.29 -27.75
C ALA A 45 -32.65 -30.82 -26.31
N ASN A 46 -31.56 -31.12 -25.60
CA ASN A 46 -31.33 -30.61 -24.23
C ASN A 46 -31.26 -29.10 -24.23
N TRP A 47 -30.51 -28.46 -25.13
CA TRP A 47 -30.38 -27.01 -25.20
C TRP A 47 -31.74 -26.33 -25.52
N LEU A 48 -32.53 -26.88 -26.44
CA LEU A 48 -33.88 -26.38 -26.75
C LEU A 48 -34.79 -26.50 -25.55
N LEU A 49 -34.80 -27.62 -24.83
CA LEU A 49 -35.61 -27.79 -23.63
C LEU A 49 -35.26 -26.75 -22.54
N TYR A 50 -33.97 -26.47 -22.28
CA TYR A 50 -33.60 -25.40 -21.33
C TYR A 50 -34.06 -24.04 -21.81
N LYS A 51 -33.96 -23.75 -23.11
CA LYS A 51 -34.45 -22.51 -23.72
C LYS A 51 -35.94 -22.35 -23.55
N ASP A 52 -36.72 -23.41 -23.84
CA ASP A 52 -38.17 -23.40 -23.72
C ASP A 52 -38.63 -23.25 -22.25
N VAL A 53 -38.00 -23.95 -21.33
CA VAL A 53 -38.24 -23.75 -19.88
C VAL A 53 -37.94 -22.31 -19.44
N LEU A 54 -36.86 -21.68 -19.93
CA LEU A 54 -36.53 -20.30 -19.61
C LEU A 54 -37.51 -19.30 -20.29
N GLN A 55 -38.04 -19.61 -21.49
CA GLN A 55 -39.04 -18.77 -22.15
C GLN A 55 -40.41 -18.78 -21.45
N LEU A 56 -40.68 -19.83 -20.67
CA LEU A 56 -41.88 -19.94 -19.83
C LEU A 56 -41.78 -19.08 -18.54
N PHE A 57 -40.66 -18.44 -18.31
CA PHE A 57 -40.48 -17.50 -17.20
C PHE A 57 -41.20 -16.16 -17.49
N ARG A 58 -42.53 -16.22 -17.58
CA ARG A 58 -43.44 -15.08 -17.90
C ARG A 58 -44.41 -14.83 -16.77
N PRO A 59 -44.85 -13.56 -16.52
CA PRO A 59 -45.71 -13.20 -15.39
C PRO A 59 -47.01 -14.03 -15.27
N GLY A 60 -47.52 -14.60 -16.37
CA GLY A 60 -48.74 -15.43 -16.34
C GLY A 60 -48.55 -16.86 -15.82
N ILE A 61 -47.34 -17.45 -16.01
CA ILE A 61 -47.02 -18.85 -15.71
C ILE A 61 -46.26 -18.98 -14.35
N ILE A 62 -45.55 -17.95 -13.97
CA ILE A 62 -44.81 -17.94 -12.72
C ILE A 62 -45.78 -18.00 -11.55
N ARG A 63 -45.52 -18.91 -10.59
CA ARG A 63 -46.16 -18.86 -9.28
C ARG A 63 -46.02 -17.44 -8.77
N PRO A 64 -47.11 -16.72 -8.48
CA PRO A 64 -46.95 -15.50 -7.71
C PRO A 64 -46.26 -15.93 -6.44
N VAL A 65 -44.96 -15.51 -6.31
CA VAL A 65 -44.26 -15.65 -5.04
C VAL A 65 -45.11 -14.84 -4.08
N SER A 66 -45.89 -15.50 -3.28
CA SER A 66 -46.78 -14.87 -2.30
C SER A 66 -45.99 -14.27 -1.16
N LEU A 67 -44.89 -13.65 -1.47
CA LEU A 67 -44.07 -12.83 -0.59
C LEU A 67 -44.86 -11.56 -0.16
N PHE A 68 -45.96 -11.22 -0.84
CA PHE A 68 -46.64 -9.95 -0.66
C PHE A 68 -48.20 -10.00 -0.63
N LYS A 69 -48.82 -11.17 -0.42
CA LYS A 69 -50.25 -11.22 -0.13
C LYS A 69 -50.49 -11.52 1.34
N THR A 70 -50.52 -10.50 2.14
CA THR A 70 -51.26 -10.21 3.38
C THR A 70 -50.47 -9.21 4.22
N SER A 71 -50.96 -7.98 4.37
CA SER A 71 -50.54 -6.95 5.37
C SER A 71 -49.04 -6.97 5.75
N SER A 72 -48.16 -6.80 4.75
CA SER A 72 -46.70 -6.91 4.94
C SER A 72 -46.13 -5.90 5.94
N SER A 73 -46.74 -4.72 6.06
CA SER A 73 -46.31 -3.70 7.01
C SER A 73 -46.49 -4.12 8.48
N GLY A 74 -47.53 -4.84 8.81
CA GLY A 74 -47.82 -5.31 10.18
C GLY A 74 -46.85 -6.43 10.62
N LEU A 75 -46.50 -7.37 9.72
CA LEU A 75 -45.53 -8.44 10.00
C LEU A 75 -44.11 -7.91 10.18
N TRP A 76 -43.67 -6.97 9.35
CA TRP A 76 -42.37 -6.34 9.49
C TRP A 76 -42.27 -5.54 10.79
N GLN A 77 -43.25 -4.73 11.12
CA GLN A 77 -43.31 -3.98 12.39
C GLN A 77 -43.30 -4.93 13.60
N SER A 78 -44.05 -6.03 13.53
CA SER A 78 -44.08 -7.07 14.59
C SER A 78 -42.73 -7.75 14.76
N ASN A 79 -42.05 -8.11 13.65
CA ASN A 79 -40.76 -8.74 13.67
C ASN A 79 -39.66 -7.77 14.20
N ILE A 80 -39.67 -6.48 13.81
CA ILE A 80 -38.76 -5.47 14.34
C ILE A 80 -39.01 -5.25 15.85
N LYS A 81 -40.27 -5.13 16.31
CA LYS A 81 -40.59 -5.02 17.74
C LYS A 81 -40.13 -6.25 18.52
N SER A 82 -40.27 -7.45 17.93
CA SER A 82 -39.80 -8.71 18.52
C SER A 82 -38.26 -8.73 18.60
N ALA A 83 -37.57 -8.27 17.57
CA ALA A 83 -36.10 -8.13 17.55
C ALA A 83 -35.62 -7.20 18.68
N PHE A 84 -36.20 -6.01 18.82
CA PHE A 84 -35.87 -5.08 19.91
C PHE A 84 -36.15 -5.66 21.29
N ARG A 85 -37.31 -6.31 21.50
CA ARG A 85 -37.63 -6.98 22.79
C ARG A 85 -36.62 -8.09 23.11
N SER A 86 -36.18 -8.86 22.10
CA SER A 86 -35.17 -9.92 22.27
C SER A 86 -33.83 -9.34 22.71
N LEU A 87 -33.43 -8.20 22.15
CA LEU A 87 -32.20 -7.45 22.46
C LEU A 87 -32.17 -6.99 23.92
N PHE A 88 -33.23 -6.37 24.40
CA PHE A 88 -33.32 -5.85 25.77
C PHE A 88 -33.50 -6.94 26.83
N LYS A 89 -34.10 -8.08 26.49
CA LYS A 89 -34.29 -9.19 27.42
C LYS A 89 -32.98 -9.89 27.81
N LYS A 90 -31.95 -9.87 26.92
CA LYS A 90 -30.65 -10.54 27.17
C LYS A 90 -29.48 -9.59 26.84
N LYS A 91 -29.34 -8.54 27.66
CA LYS A 91 -28.43 -7.42 27.46
C LYS A 91 -26.96 -7.81 27.18
N ALA A 92 -26.39 -8.72 28.00
CA ALA A 92 -24.98 -9.13 27.86
C ALA A 92 -24.68 -9.80 26.51
N TYR A 93 -25.56 -10.68 26.05
CA TYR A 93 -25.39 -11.35 24.75
C TYR A 93 -25.49 -10.35 23.56
N SER A 94 -26.50 -9.49 23.60
CA SER A 94 -26.71 -8.50 22.55
C SER A 94 -25.53 -7.53 22.50
N LEU A 95 -25.03 -7.09 23.67
CA LEU A 95 -23.88 -6.20 23.78
C LEU A 95 -22.61 -6.84 23.17
N ILE A 96 -22.31 -8.10 23.52
CA ILE A 96 -21.12 -8.78 23.00
C ILE A 96 -21.21 -8.98 21.48
N ASN A 97 -22.39 -9.32 20.96
CA ASN A 97 -22.58 -9.46 19.51
C ASN A 97 -22.43 -8.11 18.79
N ILE A 98 -23.04 -7.06 19.32
CA ILE A 98 -22.93 -5.71 18.74
C ILE A 98 -21.48 -5.25 18.81
N MET A 99 -20.79 -5.39 19.96
CA MET A 99 -19.40 -4.98 20.08
C MET A 99 -18.46 -5.76 19.14
N GLY A 100 -18.59 -7.08 19.08
CA GLY A 100 -17.75 -7.92 18.21
C GLY A 100 -17.98 -7.61 16.72
N LEU A 101 -19.24 -7.45 16.32
CA LEU A 101 -19.58 -7.14 14.93
C LEU A 101 -19.23 -5.69 14.56
N SER A 102 -19.49 -4.71 15.46
CA SER A 102 -19.15 -3.31 15.22
C SER A 102 -17.65 -3.09 15.11
N LEU A 103 -16.84 -3.78 15.91
CA LEU A 103 -15.39 -3.70 15.82
C LEU A 103 -14.87 -4.26 14.48
N GLY A 104 -15.39 -5.42 14.05
CA GLY A 104 -15.02 -6.01 12.75
C GLY A 104 -15.45 -5.12 11.57
N ILE A 105 -16.67 -4.56 11.62
CA ILE A 105 -17.15 -3.61 10.61
C ILE A 105 -16.31 -2.34 10.62
N ALA A 106 -15.97 -1.77 11.79
CA ALA A 106 -15.16 -0.56 11.90
C ALA A 106 -13.75 -0.75 11.30
N CYS A 107 -13.10 -1.89 11.61
CA CYS A 107 -11.81 -2.25 10.99
C CYS A 107 -11.92 -2.34 9.46
N THR A 108 -12.96 -3.01 8.98
CA THR A 108 -13.18 -3.17 7.54
C THR A 108 -13.42 -1.81 6.86
N LEU A 109 -14.21 -0.93 7.47
CA LEU A 109 -14.47 0.41 6.95
C LEU A 109 -13.21 1.28 6.93
N LEU A 110 -12.37 1.25 7.98
CA LEU A 110 -11.09 1.98 8.00
C LEU A 110 -10.16 1.54 6.88
N VAL A 111 -10.03 0.22 6.67
CA VAL A 111 -9.21 -0.30 5.55
C VAL A 111 -9.83 0.08 4.20
N LEU A 112 -11.15 0.00 4.05
CA LEU A 112 -11.80 0.40 2.80
C LEU A 112 -11.60 1.88 2.50
N LEU A 113 -11.68 2.77 3.50
CA LEU A 113 -11.38 4.19 3.34
C LEU A 113 -9.93 4.41 2.91
N TYR A 114 -8.98 3.69 3.51
CA TYR A 114 -7.57 3.75 3.13
C TYR A 114 -7.36 3.26 1.69
N VAL A 115 -7.91 2.11 1.34
CA VAL A 115 -7.85 1.54 -0.01
C VAL A 115 -8.48 2.50 -1.04
N GLN A 116 -9.64 3.06 -0.74
CA GLN A 116 -10.31 4.05 -1.60
C GLN A 116 -9.43 5.28 -1.80
N TYR A 117 -8.76 5.77 -0.75
CA TYR A 117 -7.83 6.89 -0.83
C TYR A 117 -6.62 6.55 -1.73
N GLU A 118 -5.98 5.38 -1.54
CA GLU A 118 -4.84 4.95 -2.35
C GLU A 118 -5.20 4.76 -3.83
N PHE A 119 -6.41 4.28 -4.14
CA PHE A 119 -6.92 4.19 -5.50
C PHE A 119 -7.51 5.49 -6.06
N SER A 120 -7.61 6.55 -5.25
CA SER A 120 -8.11 7.86 -5.69
C SER A 120 -7.02 8.80 -6.19
N TYR A 121 -5.74 8.38 -6.13
CA TYR A 121 -4.63 9.20 -6.57
C TYR A 121 -4.83 9.69 -8.00
N ASP A 122 -4.63 11.00 -8.18
CA ASP A 122 -4.70 11.75 -9.44
C ASP A 122 -6.05 11.71 -10.17
N LYS A 123 -7.06 11.05 -9.62
CA LYS A 123 -8.43 11.03 -10.20
C LYS A 123 -9.16 12.37 -10.07
N PHE A 124 -8.67 13.30 -9.25
CA PHE A 124 -9.18 14.66 -9.20
C PHE A 124 -8.83 15.48 -10.44
N ILE A 125 -7.81 15.05 -11.21
CA ILE A 125 -7.39 15.67 -12.46
C ILE A 125 -8.45 15.35 -13.53
N PRO A 126 -9.07 16.37 -14.16
CA PRO A 126 -10.02 16.14 -15.22
C PRO A 126 -9.38 15.37 -16.38
N GLU A 127 -10.12 14.41 -16.94
CA GLU A 127 -9.65 13.55 -18.04
C GLU A 127 -8.35 12.75 -17.72
N SER A 128 -8.08 12.47 -16.45
CA SER A 128 -6.90 11.70 -16.00
C SER A 128 -6.76 10.34 -16.69
N GLU A 129 -7.85 9.74 -17.14
CA GLU A 129 -7.88 8.48 -17.88
C GLU A 129 -7.23 8.57 -19.29
N ARG A 130 -7.12 9.80 -19.84
CA ARG A 130 -6.50 10.09 -21.15
C ARG A 130 -5.05 10.56 -21.02
N ILE A 131 -4.54 10.72 -19.80
CA ILE A 131 -3.18 11.20 -19.54
C ILE A 131 -2.31 10.01 -19.18
N TYR A 132 -1.17 9.91 -19.86
CA TYR A 132 -0.21 8.83 -19.71
C TYR A 132 1.18 9.38 -19.49
N LYS A 133 1.96 8.71 -18.65
CA LYS A 133 3.41 8.96 -18.53
C LYS A 133 4.14 8.11 -19.55
N LEU A 134 5.06 8.73 -20.30
CA LEU A 134 6.00 8.02 -21.15
C LEU A 134 7.11 7.41 -20.29
N VAL A 135 7.31 6.10 -20.39
CA VAL A 135 8.28 5.33 -19.62
C VAL A 135 9.20 4.57 -20.57
N GLU A 136 10.45 4.44 -20.21
CA GLU A 136 11.45 3.67 -20.96
C GLU A 136 11.86 2.43 -20.17
N GLU A 137 11.95 1.30 -20.88
CA GLU A 137 12.67 0.10 -20.44
C GLU A 137 13.87 -0.11 -21.36
N ARG A 138 15.06 -0.14 -20.74
CA ARG A 138 16.27 -0.47 -21.47
C ARG A 138 16.58 -1.94 -21.29
N LYS A 139 16.56 -2.70 -22.36
CA LYS A 139 17.03 -4.06 -22.40
C LYS A 139 18.49 -4.09 -22.82
N THR A 140 19.32 -4.81 -22.08
CA THR A 140 20.73 -5.07 -22.37
C THR A 140 20.99 -6.56 -22.20
N PRO A 141 22.14 -7.10 -22.63
CA PRO A 141 22.50 -8.49 -22.36
C PRO A 141 22.53 -8.85 -20.87
N GLU A 142 22.68 -7.85 -20.01
CA GLU A 142 22.71 -8.02 -18.54
C GLU A 142 21.30 -8.07 -17.91
N GLY A 143 20.25 -7.67 -18.64
CA GLY A 143 18.87 -7.67 -18.17
C GLY A 143 18.06 -6.44 -18.60
N ILE A 144 16.86 -6.30 -18.04
CA ILE A 144 15.95 -5.19 -18.29
C ILE A 144 16.06 -4.22 -17.13
N THR A 145 16.28 -2.94 -17.45
CA THR A 145 16.36 -1.85 -16.47
C THR A 145 15.31 -0.78 -16.77
N PRO A 146 14.36 -0.50 -15.83
CA PRO A 146 13.42 0.59 -15.99
C PRO A 146 14.13 1.95 -15.84
N VAL A 147 13.85 2.88 -16.73
CA VAL A 147 14.40 4.24 -16.74
C VAL A 147 13.30 5.23 -16.36
N ARG A 148 13.52 5.98 -15.28
CA ARG A 148 12.50 6.84 -14.64
C ARG A 148 12.21 8.12 -15.41
N THR A 149 13.16 8.59 -16.20
CA THR A 149 13.11 9.86 -16.94
C THR A 149 13.39 9.64 -18.42
N VAL A 150 12.84 10.49 -19.25
CA VAL A 150 13.00 10.42 -20.71
C VAL A 150 13.54 11.76 -21.25
N PRO A 151 14.06 11.79 -22.47
CA PRO A 151 14.46 13.02 -23.12
C PRO A 151 13.29 14.01 -23.30
N TYR A 152 13.56 15.30 -23.08
CA TYR A 152 12.57 16.36 -23.30
C TYR A 152 12.11 16.44 -24.77
N SER A 153 13.02 16.14 -25.71
CA SER A 153 12.73 16.17 -27.14
C SER A 153 11.48 15.37 -27.52
N PHE A 154 11.18 14.27 -26.81
CA PHE A 154 9.96 13.49 -27.04
C PHE A 154 8.67 14.26 -26.70
N ALA A 155 8.66 15.12 -25.69
CA ALA A 155 7.49 15.95 -25.38
C ALA A 155 7.14 16.92 -26.50
N ARG A 156 8.15 17.30 -27.34
CA ARG A 156 7.98 18.21 -28.48
C ARG A 156 7.64 17.45 -29.77
N THR A 157 8.30 16.31 -30.04
CA THR A 157 8.17 15.60 -31.32
C THR A 157 6.93 14.68 -31.35
N ILE A 158 6.62 13.99 -30.26
CA ILE A 158 5.50 13.03 -30.21
C ILE A 158 4.16 13.66 -30.64
N PRO A 159 3.75 14.86 -30.20
CA PRO A 159 2.49 15.46 -30.67
C PRO A 159 2.50 15.86 -32.16
N GLN A 160 3.69 16.02 -32.77
CA GLN A 160 3.83 16.38 -34.17
C GLN A 160 3.77 15.14 -35.06
N ASP A 161 4.32 14.01 -34.61
CA ASP A 161 4.44 12.77 -35.37
C ASP A 161 3.20 11.87 -35.24
N PHE A 162 2.51 11.96 -34.10
CA PHE A 162 1.39 11.07 -33.79
C PHE A 162 0.11 11.87 -33.57
N PRO A 163 -0.79 11.86 -34.55
CA PRO A 163 -2.08 12.57 -34.49
C PRO A 163 -3.01 12.05 -33.39
N GLU A 164 -2.71 10.91 -32.80
CA GLU A 164 -3.40 10.35 -31.62
C GLU A 164 -3.16 11.14 -30.34
N VAL A 165 -2.09 11.96 -30.30
CA VAL A 165 -1.66 12.72 -29.13
C VAL A 165 -2.19 14.15 -29.21
N ALA A 166 -3.10 14.48 -28.29
CA ALA A 166 -3.68 15.83 -28.21
C ALA A 166 -2.70 16.88 -27.68
N GLY A 167 -1.70 16.45 -26.91
CA GLY A 167 -0.67 17.31 -26.35
C GLY A 167 0.32 16.54 -25.48
N ALA A 168 1.48 17.14 -25.25
CA ALA A 168 2.48 16.60 -24.36
C ALA A 168 3.06 17.70 -23.49
N THR A 169 3.53 17.31 -22.32
CA THR A 169 4.27 18.17 -21.39
C THR A 169 5.41 17.41 -20.72
N ALA A 170 6.44 18.13 -20.34
CA ALA A 170 7.53 17.57 -19.57
C ALA A 170 7.97 18.51 -18.46
N PHE A 171 8.44 17.93 -17.38
CA PHE A 171 9.04 18.67 -16.28
C PHE A 171 10.24 17.92 -15.71
N SER A 172 11.11 18.66 -15.03
CA SER A 172 12.29 18.14 -14.33
C SER A 172 12.26 18.56 -12.87
N GLY A 173 12.80 17.73 -12.01
CA GLY A 173 12.82 17.90 -10.56
C GLY A 173 12.31 16.67 -9.81
N PRO A 174 12.00 16.77 -8.52
CA PRO A 174 11.99 17.98 -7.69
C PRO A 174 13.40 18.48 -7.31
N TYR A 175 13.54 19.78 -7.27
CA TYR A 175 14.73 20.45 -6.75
C TYR A 175 14.45 20.93 -5.32
N ASN A 176 15.21 20.43 -4.36
CA ASN A 176 15.05 20.75 -2.94
C ASN A 176 16.11 21.76 -2.47
N GLY A 177 15.85 22.45 -1.36
CA GLY A 177 16.76 23.40 -0.79
C GLY A 177 17.02 24.65 -1.65
N GLN A 178 16.04 25.02 -2.50
CA GLN A 178 16.17 26.18 -3.38
C GLN A 178 16.02 27.47 -2.59
N GLN A 179 17.00 28.37 -2.73
CA GLN A 179 16.95 29.68 -2.11
C GLN A 179 16.04 30.61 -2.92
N VAL A 180 15.11 31.25 -2.22
CA VAL A 180 14.18 32.23 -2.81
C VAL A 180 14.26 33.54 -2.01
N TYR A 181 14.36 34.66 -2.72
CA TYR A 181 14.24 35.99 -2.11
C TYR A 181 13.00 36.68 -2.63
N VAL A 182 12.29 37.31 -1.74
CA VAL A 182 11.10 38.13 -2.03
C VAL A 182 11.27 39.48 -1.35
N ASN A 183 10.89 40.55 -1.98
CA ASN A 183 10.83 41.84 -1.31
C ASN A 183 9.44 42.02 -0.67
N ASP A 184 9.42 42.34 0.63
CA ASP A 184 8.16 42.73 1.28
C ASP A 184 7.67 44.11 0.81
N THR A 185 6.51 44.53 1.29
CA THR A 185 5.89 45.86 0.96
C THR A 185 6.74 47.07 1.40
N GLN A 186 7.74 46.85 2.27
CA GLN A 186 8.67 47.88 2.74
C GLN A 186 10.02 47.81 2.04
N GLY A 187 10.17 46.93 1.01
CA GLY A 187 11.41 46.72 0.28
C GLY A 187 12.47 45.90 1.01
N LYS A 188 12.14 45.31 2.16
CA LYS A 188 13.02 44.41 2.91
C LYS A 188 13.03 43.05 2.23
N ARG A 189 14.22 42.49 2.01
CA ARG A 189 14.38 41.12 1.49
C ARG A 189 14.00 40.09 2.56
N LEU A 190 13.05 39.22 2.19
CA LEU A 190 12.70 38.01 2.92
C LEU A 190 13.35 36.82 2.21
N HIS A 191 13.93 35.94 2.99
CA HIS A 191 14.65 34.77 2.48
C HIS A 191 13.90 33.49 2.87
N PHE A 192 13.69 32.63 1.88
CA PHE A 192 13.01 31.34 2.03
C PHE A 192 13.88 30.21 1.48
N LEU A 193 13.75 29.03 2.05
CA LEU A 193 14.34 27.81 1.52
C LEU A 193 13.20 26.87 1.11
N GLU A 194 13.11 26.59 -0.17
CA GLU A 194 11.98 25.88 -0.77
C GLU A 194 12.38 24.49 -1.26
N ASP A 195 11.51 23.54 -1.00
CA ASP A 195 11.59 22.18 -1.52
C ASP A 195 10.55 21.96 -2.61
N ASN A 196 10.72 20.87 -3.37
CA ASN A 196 9.80 20.45 -4.42
C ASN A 196 9.59 21.51 -5.49
N VAL A 197 10.65 22.17 -5.92
CA VAL A 197 10.62 23.10 -7.05
C VAL A 197 10.73 22.32 -8.36
N LEU A 198 9.92 22.64 -9.36
CA LEU A 198 9.98 21.99 -10.67
C LEU A 198 10.34 23.00 -11.75
N LEU A 199 11.06 22.52 -12.77
CA LEU A 199 11.16 23.15 -14.08
C LEU A 199 10.13 22.50 -14.99
N ALA A 200 9.15 23.25 -15.47
CA ALA A 200 8.06 22.74 -16.29
C ALA A 200 7.93 23.49 -17.62
N ASP A 201 7.49 22.81 -18.66
CA ASP A 201 7.23 23.43 -19.93
C ASP A 201 5.90 24.20 -19.96
N HIS A 202 5.67 24.94 -21.03
CA HIS A 202 4.50 25.81 -21.16
C HIS A 202 3.17 25.06 -21.26
N ASN A 203 3.18 23.76 -21.61
CA ASN A 203 1.99 22.93 -21.74
C ASN A 203 1.58 22.26 -20.42
N PHE A 204 2.34 22.45 -19.33
CA PHE A 204 2.14 21.74 -18.06
C PHE A 204 0.69 21.82 -17.57
N PHE A 205 0.12 23.02 -17.50
CA PHE A 205 -1.25 23.22 -17.01
C PHE A 205 -2.31 22.72 -18.00
N SER A 206 -2.11 22.88 -19.28
CA SER A 206 -3.09 22.48 -20.30
C SER A 206 -3.15 20.95 -20.50
N VAL A 207 -2.02 20.27 -20.44
CA VAL A 207 -1.96 18.81 -20.58
C VAL A 207 -2.44 18.10 -19.31
N LEU A 208 -2.00 18.58 -18.15
CA LEU A 208 -2.41 18.01 -16.85
C LEU A 208 -3.74 18.57 -16.34
N ASN A 209 -4.42 19.45 -17.08
CA ASN A 209 -5.71 20.06 -16.70
C ASN A 209 -5.71 20.64 -15.27
N LEU A 210 -4.60 21.20 -14.82
CA LEU A 210 -4.49 21.83 -13.51
C LEU A 210 -4.98 23.28 -13.57
N LYS A 211 -5.76 23.67 -12.56
CA LYS A 211 -6.40 24.98 -12.56
C LYS A 211 -5.50 26.06 -11.98
N LEU A 212 -5.40 27.19 -12.67
CA LEU A 212 -4.86 28.42 -12.12
C LEU A 212 -5.97 29.22 -11.43
N LEU A 213 -5.66 29.79 -10.27
CA LEU A 213 -6.51 30.76 -9.58
C LEU A 213 -6.38 32.14 -10.20
N ASP A 214 -5.13 32.52 -10.55
CA ASP A 214 -4.78 33.76 -11.24
C ASP A 214 -3.75 33.45 -12.34
N GLY A 215 -3.81 34.18 -13.45
CA GLY A 215 -2.96 33.97 -14.62
C GLY A 215 -3.64 33.13 -15.73
N ASP A 216 -2.94 32.91 -16.82
CA ASP A 216 -3.42 32.14 -17.99
C ASP A 216 -2.59 30.86 -18.14
N ALA A 217 -3.26 29.71 -18.10
CA ALA A 217 -2.66 28.39 -18.19
C ALA A 217 -1.82 28.15 -19.46
N THR A 218 -2.10 28.87 -20.55
CA THR A 218 -1.40 28.72 -21.84
C THR A 218 -0.14 29.57 -21.96
N THR A 219 -0.03 30.64 -21.16
CA THR A 219 1.06 31.61 -21.25
C THR A 219 1.91 31.68 -19.98
N ALA A 220 1.40 31.20 -18.83
CA ALA A 220 2.07 31.37 -17.53
C ALA A 220 3.50 30.84 -17.47
N LEU A 221 3.84 29.77 -18.21
CA LEU A 221 5.20 29.20 -18.25
C LEU A 221 5.87 29.34 -19.64
N LYS A 222 5.37 30.23 -20.49
CA LYS A 222 5.91 30.39 -21.87
C LYS A 222 7.23 31.14 -21.91
N GLU A 223 7.28 32.25 -21.22
CA GLU A 223 8.45 33.15 -21.26
C GLU A 223 9.54 32.66 -20.27
N PRO A 224 10.83 32.88 -20.57
CA PRO A 224 11.92 32.64 -19.63
C PRO A 224 11.72 33.43 -18.32
N ASN A 225 12.18 32.87 -17.22
CA ASN A 225 12.07 33.46 -15.89
C ASN A 225 10.60 33.71 -15.41
N SER A 226 9.63 32.99 -15.99
CA SER A 226 8.28 32.95 -15.50
C SER A 226 8.16 31.93 -14.38
N VAL A 227 7.35 32.24 -13.37
CA VAL A 227 7.13 31.38 -12.19
C VAL A 227 5.64 31.30 -11.86
N VAL A 228 5.18 30.10 -11.58
CA VAL A 228 3.82 29.87 -11.03
C VAL A 228 3.96 29.35 -9.60
N LEU A 229 3.30 30.02 -8.65
CA LEU A 229 3.29 29.65 -7.23
C LEU A 229 2.04 28.86 -6.89
N THR A 230 2.11 27.96 -5.91
CA THR A 230 0.91 27.44 -5.25
C THR A 230 0.29 28.51 -4.35
N GLU A 231 -1.02 28.41 -4.07
CA GLU A 231 -1.74 29.37 -3.21
C GLU A 231 -1.07 29.53 -1.84
N SER A 232 -0.72 28.41 -1.19
CA SER A 232 -0.05 28.43 0.11
C SER A 232 1.33 29.09 0.04
N THR A 233 2.09 28.88 -1.06
CA THR A 233 3.40 29.50 -1.26
C THR A 233 3.26 31.01 -1.54
N ALA A 234 2.27 31.40 -2.33
CA ALA A 234 2.00 32.83 -2.59
C ALA A 234 1.66 33.57 -1.29
N LYS A 235 0.78 33.00 -0.44
CA LYS A 235 0.46 33.54 0.88
C LYS A 235 1.68 33.64 1.81
N ARG A 236 2.54 32.63 1.78
CA ARG A 236 3.75 32.61 2.61
C ARG A 236 4.75 33.67 2.19
N PHE A 237 4.89 33.91 0.88
CA PHE A 237 5.84 34.88 0.34
C PHE A 237 5.34 36.31 0.42
N PHE A 238 4.08 36.57 0.13
CA PHE A 238 3.53 37.91 -0.05
C PHE A 238 2.41 38.29 0.95
N GLY A 239 2.03 37.34 1.83
CA GLY A 239 0.90 37.57 2.74
C GLY A 239 -0.41 37.76 1.97
N ASP A 240 -1.14 38.84 2.30
CA ASP A 240 -2.40 39.18 1.63
C ASP A 240 -2.21 40.07 0.38
N THR A 241 -0.96 40.34 -0.02
CA THR A 241 -0.66 41.14 -1.21
C THR A 241 -0.80 40.27 -2.47
N ASN A 242 -1.36 40.79 -3.54
CA ASN A 242 -1.43 40.07 -4.82
C ASN A 242 -0.02 39.74 -5.31
N ALA A 243 0.23 38.43 -5.46
CA ALA A 243 1.52 37.91 -5.88
C ALA A 243 1.76 38.02 -7.40
N LEU A 244 0.68 38.12 -8.20
CA LEU A 244 0.77 38.17 -9.67
C LEU A 244 1.56 39.41 -10.12
N GLY A 245 2.55 39.23 -11.00
CA GLY A 245 3.42 40.29 -11.50
C GLY A 245 4.56 40.69 -10.57
N GLN A 246 4.61 40.16 -9.35
CA GLN A 246 5.72 40.41 -8.41
C GLN A 246 7.00 39.69 -8.82
N PHE A 247 8.13 40.22 -8.39
CA PHE A 247 9.44 39.61 -8.65
C PHE A 247 9.89 38.75 -7.48
N ILE A 248 10.37 37.55 -7.81
CA ILE A 248 11.07 36.67 -6.88
C ILE A 248 12.42 36.26 -7.46
N SER A 249 13.38 35.97 -6.59
CA SER A 249 14.61 35.29 -7.04
C SER A 249 14.36 33.76 -6.96
N ALA A 250 14.17 33.12 -8.12
CA ALA A 250 13.98 31.68 -8.21
C ALA A 250 15.17 31.05 -8.93
N MET A 251 15.73 29.97 -8.37
CA MET A 251 16.91 29.26 -8.91
C MET A 251 18.07 30.17 -9.26
N GLY A 252 18.30 31.24 -8.47
CA GLY A 252 19.39 32.23 -8.67
C GLY A 252 19.16 33.23 -9.81
N ARG A 253 17.91 33.38 -10.28
CA ARG A 253 17.50 34.32 -11.33
C ARG A 253 16.31 35.17 -10.87
N ASN A 254 16.30 36.44 -11.29
CA ASN A 254 15.12 37.27 -11.09
C ASN A 254 14.01 36.80 -12.03
N SER A 255 12.90 36.37 -11.41
CA SER A 255 11.76 35.78 -12.11
C SER A 255 10.49 36.53 -11.74
N VAL A 256 9.51 36.53 -12.63
CA VAL A 256 8.22 37.19 -12.47
C VAL A 256 7.16 36.11 -12.13
N VAL A 257 6.32 36.37 -11.14
CA VAL A 257 5.15 35.54 -10.86
C VAL A 257 4.10 35.77 -11.94
N THR A 258 3.85 34.77 -12.77
CA THR A 258 2.96 34.81 -13.93
C THR A 258 1.66 34.04 -13.70
N GLY A 259 1.54 33.34 -12.57
CA GLY A 259 0.34 32.61 -12.21
C GLY A 259 0.34 32.11 -10.77
N ILE A 260 -0.85 31.85 -10.27
CA ILE A 260 -1.08 31.22 -8.97
C ILE A 260 -1.98 30.02 -9.22
N CYS A 261 -1.56 28.81 -8.79
CA CYS A 261 -2.35 27.58 -8.90
C CYS A 261 -2.90 27.14 -7.54
N GLU A 262 -3.97 26.37 -7.57
CA GLU A 262 -4.50 25.69 -6.37
C GLU A 262 -3.44 24.77 -5.77
N ASP A 263 -3.42 24.64 -4.43
CA ASP A 263 -2.62 23.60 -3.78
C ASP A 263 -3.13 22.21 -4.18
N LEU A 264 -2.23 21.33 -4.55
CA LEU A 264 -2.60 19.97 -4.94
C LEU A 264 -3.05 19.17 -3.71
N PRO A 265 -4.12 18.38 -3.82
CA PRO A 265 -4.62 17.57 -2.72
C PRO A 265 -3.61 16.49 -2.30
N GLY A 266 -3.77 15.97 -1.09
CA GLY A 266 -2.88 14.97 -0.50
C GLY A 266 -2.70 13.69 -1.35
N ASN A 267 -3.73 13.33 -2.14
CA ASN A 267 -3.76 12.19 -3.06
C ASN A 267 -3.29 12.51 -4.49
N SER A 268 -2.33 13.42 -4.63
CA SER A 268 -1.62 13.65 -5.89
C SER A 268 -0.22 13.02 -5.85
N HIS A 269 0.22 12.42 -6.98
CA HIS A 269 1.61 11.98 -7.13
C HIS A 269 2.56 13.16 -7.35
N LEU A 270 2.04 14.30 -7.85
CA LEU A 270 2.76 15.55 -7.98
C LEU A 270 2.79 16.30 -6.65
N LYS A 271 3.94 16.93 -6.37
CA LYS A 271 4.09 17.85 -5.24
C LYS A 271 5.08 18.94 -5.64
N PHE A 272 4.66 20.20 -5.58
CA PHE A 272 5.54 21.32 -5.82
C PHE A 272 5.10 22.54 -4.98
N SER A 273 6.03 23.37 -4.62
CA SER A 273 5.79 24.68 -4.01
C SER A 273 5.66 25.77 -5.08
N TYR A 274 6.51 25.69 -6.11
CA TYR A 274 6.40 26.54 -7.29
C TYR A 274 7.01 25.88 -8.52
N LEU A 275 6.59 26.35 -9.68
CA LEU A 275 7.09 25.96 -11.00
C LEU A 275 7.90 27.09 -11.61
N VAL A 276 9.02 26.78 -12.24
CA VAL A 276 9.81 27.69 -13.05
C VAL A 276 9.70 27.26 -14.52
N SER A 277 9.51 28.20 -15.41
CA SER A 277 9.50 27.93 -16.86
C SER A 277 10.77 27.23 -17.30
N SER A 278 10.65 26.14 -18.02
CA SER A 278 11.77 25.36 -18.58
C SER A 278 12.58 26.15 -19.59
N SER A 279 11.97 27.13 -20.27
CA SER A 279 12.67 28.04 -21.19
C SER A 279 13.74 28.92 -20.51
N THR A 280 13.72 28.98 -19.15
CA THR A 280 14.74 29.66 -18.35
C THR A 280 16.13 29.00 -18.44
N VAL A 281 16.19 27.71 -18.75
CA VAL A 281 17.41 26.91 -18.75
C VAL A 281 17.71 26.31 -20.14
N SER A 282 18.87 26.63 -20.70
CA SER A 282 19.23 26.28 -22.08
C SER A 282 19.32 24.75 -22.34
N TRP A 283 19.65 23.95 -21.34
CA TRP A 283 19.77 22.50 -21.55
C TRP A 283 18.39 21.83 -21.75
N PHE A 284 17.31 22.47 -21.31
CA PHE A 284 15.95 21.93 -21.46
C PHE A 284 15.47 22.03 -22.93
N SER A 285 15.97 23.01 -23.68
CA SER A 285 15.57 23.27 -25.08
C SER A 285 16.46 22.59 -26.13
N ARG A 286 17.43 21.77 -25.69
CA ARG A 286 18.30 21.03 -26.62
C ARG A 286 17.56 19.94 -27.36
N ASP A 287 17.86 19.80 -28.67
CA ASP A 287 17.41 18.66 -29.46
C ASP A 287 18.32 17.45 -29.21
N ASP A 288 18.05 16.77 -28.12
CA ASP A 288 18.83 15.63 -27.69
C ASP A 288 17.86 14.53 -27.21
N PHE A 289 17.94 13.37 -27.83
CA PHE A 289 17.12 12.20 -27.52
C PHE A 289 17.83 11.21 -26.59
N THR A 290 19.01 11.52 -26.09
CA THR A 290 19.79 10.69 -25.19
C THR A 290 19.81 11.23 -23.75
N LEU A 291 19.63 12.54 -23.57
CA LEU A 291 19.64 13.20 -22.26
C LEU A 291 18.31 12.99 -21.51
N LYS A 292 18.34 12.21 -20.47
CA LYS A 292 17.16 11.77 -19.70
C LYS A 292 17.05 12.50 -18.37
N TYR A 293 16.38 13.64 -18.36
CA TYR A 293 16.21 14.46 -17.16
C TYR A 293 14.76 14.84 -16.87
N THR A 294 13.82 14.41 -17.73
CA THR A 294 12.44 14.87 -17.66
C THR A 294 11.45 13.73 -17.46
N HIS A 295 10.37 14.05 -16.77
CA HIS A 295 9.15 13.25 -16.74
C HIS A 295 8.23 13.76 -17.84
N CYS A 296 7.90 12.95 -18.83
CA CYS A 296 7.07 13.31 -19.97
C CYS A 296 5.67 12.70 -19.81
N TYR A 297 4.65 13.54 -20.01
CA TYR A 297 3.24 13.15 -19.97
C TYR A 297 2.57 13.48 -21.29
N LEU A 298 1.78 12.53 -21.79
CA LEU A 298 1.04 12.63 -23.03
C LEU A 298 -0.45 12.62 -22.73
N LYS A 299 -1.20 13.53 -23.34
CA LYS A 299 -2.67 13.50 -23.33
C LYS A 299 -3.13 12.98 -24.68
N LEU A 300 -3.87 11.88 -24.69
CA LEU A 300 -4.40 11.26 -25.89
C LEU A 300 -5.76 11.86 -26.30
N HIS A 301 -6.08 11.83 -27.58
CA HIS A 301 -7.42 12.14 -28.08
C HIS A 301 -8.46 11.14 -27.58
N GLU A 302 -9.75 11.52 -27.59
CA GLU A 302 -10.85 10.62 -27.23
C GLU A 302 -10.84 9.37 -28.12
N ASN A 303 -11.16 8.22 -27.51
CA ASN A 303 -11.20 6.92 -28.18
C ASN A 303 -9.87 6.42 -28.77
N THR A 304 -8.73 6.98 -28.31
CA THR A 304 -7.41 6.46 -28.66
C THR A 304 -6.99 5.36 -27.70
N GLU A 305 -6.61 4.21 -28.22
CA GLU A 305 -6.04 3.12 -27.43
C GLU A 305 -4.52 3.29 -27.30
N ALA A 306 -4.03 3.46 -26.05
CA ALA A 306 -2.61 3.65 -25.78
C ALA A 306 -1.73 2.54 -26.39
N ARG A 307 -2.20 1.27 -26.34
CA ARG A 307 -1.48 0.13 -26.91
C ARG A 307 -1.26 0.22 -28.43
N GLN A 308 -2.19 0.82 -29.17
CA GLN A 308 -2.02 1.01 -30.61
C GLN A 308 -0.93 2.05 -30.90
N LEU A 309 -0.85 3.11 -30.09
CA LEU A 309 0.19 4.10 -30.19
C LEU A 309 1.56 3.51 -29.83
N GLU A 310 1.64 2.68 -28.80
CA GLU A 310 2.88 2.01 -28.39
C GLU A 310 3.51 1.17 -29.50
N THR A 311 2.71 0.54 -30.38
CA THR A 311 3.23 -0.25 -31.52
C THR A 311 4.04 0.60 -32.53
N LYS A 312 3.89 1.93 -32.49
CA LYS A 312 4.61 2.88 -33.36
C LYS A 312 5.92 3.37 -32.76
N PHE A 313 6.12 3.20 -31.45
CA PHE A 313 7.31 3.71 -30.77
C PHE A 313 8.65 3.08 -31.22
N PRO A 314 8.72 1.79 -31.61
CA PRO A 314 9.96 1.26 -32.17
C PRO A 314 10.46 2.03 -33.41
N ALA A 315 9.55 2.40 -34.31
CA ALA A 315 9.90 3.22 -35.47
C ALA A 315 10.33 4.66 -35.10
N MET A 316 9.69 5.22 -34.07
CA MET A 316 10.10 6.52 -33.48
C MET A 316 11.52 6.45 -32.92
N VAL A 317 11.83 5.41 -32.14
CA VAL A 317 13.16 5.19 -31.55
C VAL A 317 14.21 5.08 -32.66
N GLU A 318 13.94 4.28 -33.69
CA GLU A 318 14.84 4.16 -34.84
C GLU A 318 15.05 5.52 -35.54
N THR A 319 13.97 6.28 -35.78
CA THR A 319 14.04 7.57 -36.46
C THR A 319 14.90 8.59 -35.71
N TYR A 320 14.70 8.70 -34.38
CA TYR A 320 15.31 9.76 -33.58
C TYR A 320 16.60 9.35 -32.86
N MET A 321 16.75 8.07 -32.56
CA MET A 321 17.87 7.60 -31.73
C MET A 321 18.92 6.81 -32.51
N ALA A 322 18.54 6.13 -33.60
CA ALA A 322 19.45 5.22 -34.30
C ALA A 322 20.74 5.92 -34.79
N ALA A 323 20.61 7.06 -35.44
CA ALA A 323 21.77 7.83 -35.94
C ALA A 323 22.66 8.32 -34.78
N GLU A 324 22.05 8.72 -33.67
CA GLU A 324 22.78 9.22 -32.51
C GLU A 324 23.46 8.10 -31.73
N ILE A 325 22.77 6.98 -31.57
CA ILE A 325 23.34 5.77 -30.92
C ILE A 325 24.44 5.16 -31.78
N ALA A 326 24.24 5.08 -33.10
CA ALA A 326 25.30 4.64 -34.03
C ALA A 326 26.55 5.51 -33.93
N ARG A 327 26.37 6.82 -33.86
CA ARG A 327 27.46 7.79 -33.69
C ARG A 327 28.12 7.67 -32.31
N ILE A 328 27.31 7.46 -31.27
CA ILE A 328 27.77 7.32 -29.87
C ILE A 328 28.59 6.04 -29.69
N ASN A 329 28.02 4.90 -30.11
CA ASN A 329 28.63 3.57 -29.87
C ASN A 329 29.60 3.14 -30.98
N GLN A 330 29.78 3.93 -32.03
CA GLN A 330 30.61 3.59 -33.22
C GLN A 330 30.22 2.25 -33.87
N THR A 331 28.93 1.89 -33.81
CA THR A 331 28.38 0.66 -34.32
C THR A 331 27.07 0.96 -35.03
N SER A 332 26.65 0.13 -35.99
CA SER A 332 25.37 0.35 -36.66
C SER A 332 24.20 0.11 -35.68
N TRP A 333 23.03 0.65 -36.01
CA TRP A 333 21.82 0.40 -35.25
C TRP A 333 21.47 -1.10 -35.18
N GLU A 334 21.66 -1.79 -36.33
CA GLU A 334 21.44 -3.21 -36.42
C GLU A 334 22.39 -4.03 -35.56
N GLU A 335 23.68 -3.68 -35.54
CA GLU A 335 24.68 -4.32 -34.68
C GLU A 335 24.38 -4.08 -33.19
N TYR A 336 23.95 -2.86 -32.82
CA TYR A 336 23.54 -2.52 -31.47
C TYR A 336 22.36 -3.39 -31.00
N GLN A 337 21.35 -3.60 -31.87
CA GLN A 337 20.22 -4.48 -31.57
C GLN A 337 20.62 -5.96 -31.55
N GLN A 338 21.48 -6.42 -32.49
CA GLN A 338 21.98 -7.81 -32.49
C GLN A 338 22.81 -8.14 -31.23
N ALA A 339 23.45 -7.14 -30.64
CA ALA A 339 24.10 -7.29 -29.33
C ALA A 339 23.11 -7.43 -28.15
N GLY A 340 21.79 -7.44 -28.41
CA GLY A 340 20.77 -7.64 -27.40
C GLY A 340 20.29 -6.36 -26.69
N ASN A 341 20.64 -5.20 -27.25
CA ASN A 341 20.23 -3.91 -26.69
C ASN A 341 18.93 -3.41 -27.35
N GLU A 342 17.96 -2.96 -26.55
CA GLU A 342 16.70 -2.41 -27.05
C GLU A 342 16.27 -1.22 -26.16
N PHE A 343 15.62 -0.24 -26.76
CA PHE A 343 14.92 0.85 -26.08
C PHE A 343 13.43 0.66 -26.27
N ASN A 344 12.74 0.26 -25.23
CA ASN A 344 11.30 0.03 -25.25
C ASN A 344 10.60 1.19 -24.54
N TYR A 345 9.75 1.92 -25.27
CA TYR A 345 8.90 2.97 -24.71
C TYR A 345 7.46 2.47 -24.59
N TYR A 346 6.81 2.78 -23.51
CA TYR A 346 5.39 2.44 -23.28
C TYR A 346 4.69 3.54 -22.48
N LEU A 347 3.37 3.49 -22.47
CA LEU A 347 2.50 4.49 -21.85
C LEU A 347 1.90 3.94 -20.55
N LYS A 348 2.19 4.60 -19.45
CA LYS A 348 1.65 4.26 -18.15
C LYS A 348 0.50 5.21 -17.79
N PRO A 349 -0.73 4.71 -17.51
CA PRO A 349 -1.83 5.58 -17.12
C PRO A 349 -1.48 6.42 -15.89
N LEU A 350 -1.84 7.71 -15.90
CA LEU A 350 -1.59 8.65 -14.80
C LEU A 350 -2.04 8.09 -13.44
N THR A 351 -3.24 7.51 -13.41
CA THR A 351 -3.86 6.97 -12.20
C THR A 351 -3.18 5.70 -11.64
N SER A 352 -2.25 5.10 -12.39
CA SER A 352 -1.50 3.92 -11.94
C SER A 352 -0.11 4.22 -11.41
N ILE A 353 0.41 5.44 -11.61
CA ILE A 353 1.78 5.83 -11.26
C ILE A 353 2.06 5.68 -9.76
N HIS A 354 1.09 6.07 -8.92
CA HIS A 354 1.25 6.04 -7.47
C HIS A 354 1.49 4.62 -6.91
N LEU A 355 0.87 3.60 -7.50
CA LEU A 355 0.91 2.21 -7.02
C LEU A 355 1.95 1.35 -7.75
N ASP A 356 2.80 1.98 -8.57
CA ASP A 356 3.83 1.30 -9.32
C ASP A 356 5.15 1.26 -8.53
N PRO A 357 5.59 0.10 -8.03
CA PRO A 357 6.81 -0.03 -7.25
C PRO A 357 8.08 0.13 -8.11
N GLU A 358 8.03 -0.25 -9.40
CA GLU A 358 9.20 -0.25 -10.28
C GLU A 358 9.51 1.14 -10.85
N ASN A 359 8.49 1.97 -10.97
CA ASN A 359 8.63 3.32 -11.50
C ASN A 359 8.01 4.36 -10.58
N PRO A 360 8.62 4.65 -9.41
CA PRO A 360 8.16 5.73 -8.55
C PRO A 360 8.35 7.06 -9.29
N GLY A 361 7.49 7.31 -10.26
CA GLY A 361 7.46 8.53 -11.04
C GLY A 361 6.90 9.71 -10.28
N GLY A 362 6.53 9.50 -9.03
CA GLY A 362 6.01 10.52 -8.14
C GLY A 362 7.10 11.14 -7.28
N MET A 363 6.89 12.39 -6.89
CA MET A 363 7.72 13.12 -5.94
C MET A 363 7.48 12.66 -4.49
N LYS A 364 6.47 11.86 -4.28
CA LYS A 364 6.17 11.18 -3.01
C LYS A 364 6.53 9.70 -3.15
N ALA A 365 6.92 9.08 -2.04
CA ALA A 365 7.02 7.63 -1.99
C ALA A 365 5.70 7.01 -2.45
N GLY A 366 5.77 6.11 -3.44
CA GLY A 366 4.60 5.42 -3.99
C GLY A 366 3.98 4.47 -2.97
N GLY A 367 2.70 4.15 -3.16
CA GLY A 367 2.06 3.02 -2.50
C GLY A 367 2.49 1.71 -3.20
N SER A 368 2.39 0.59 -2.47
CA SER A 368 2.60 -0.73 -3.05
C SER A 368 1.27 -1.44 -3.23
N ILE A 369 0.98 -1.90 -4.43
CA ILE A 369 -0.22 -2.71 -4.72
C ILE A 369 -0.22 -4.01 -3.88
N ASN A 370 0.97 -4.57 -3.60
CA ASN A 370 1.12 -5.74 -2.74
C ASN A 370 0.68 -5.42 -1.31
N THR A 371 1.11 -4.29 -0.75
CA THR A 371 0.70 -3.83 0.58
C THR A 371 -0.81 -3.61 0.66
N ILE A 372 -1.41 -2.97 -0.34
CA ILE A 372 -2.86 -2.75 -0.41
C ILE A 372 -3.60 -4.09 -0.48
N SER A 373 -3.13 -5.03 -1.30
CA SER A 373 -3.73 -6.36 -1.43
C SER A 373 -3.69 -7.14 -0.11
N ILE A 374 -2.58 -7.06 0.63
CA ILE A 374 -2.46 -7.66 1.96
C ILE A 374 -3.44 -7.00 2.95
N LEU A 375 -3.56 -5.67 2.95
CA LEU A 375 -4.52 -4.97 3.80
C LEU A 375 -5.97 -5.35 3.50
N ILE A 376 -6.33 -5.47 2.22
CA ILE A 376 -7.66 -5.96 1.80
C ILE A 376 -7.88 -7.39 2.33
N ALA A 377 -6.91 -8.28 2.18
CA ALA A 377 -7.00 -9.64 2.68
C ALA A 377 -7.19 -9.67 4.19
N ILE A 378 -6.45 -8.86 4.95
CA ILE A 378 -6.59 -8.72 6.41
C ILE A 378 -7.99 -8.21 6.77
N ALA A 379 -8.50 -7.18 6.09
CA ALA A 379 -9.83 -6.65 6.33
C ALA A 379 -10.92 -7.70 6.11
N ILE A 380 -10.82 -8.47 5.02
CA ILE A 380 -11.73 -9.59 4.73
C ILE A 380 -11.63 -10.65 5.83
N LEU A 381 -10.44 -11.01 6.27
CA LEU A 381 -10.24 -12.00 7.32
C LEU A 381 -10.84 -11.55 8.67
N ILE A 382 -10.64 -10.29 9.06
CA ILE A 382 -11.22 -9.71 10.29
C ILE A 382 -12.75 -9.68 10.19
N PHE A 383 -13.28 -9.28 9.03
CA PHE A 383 -14.72 -9.28 8.77
C PHE A 383 -15.31 -10.69 8.88
N ILE A 384 -14.64 -11.69 8.32
CA ILE A 384 -15.06 -13.10 8.43
C ILE A 384 -15.03 -13.56 9.90
N ILE A 385 -13.97 -13.21 10.66
CA ILE A 385 -13.89 -13.52 12.10
C ILE A 385 -15.10 -12.93 12.84
N ALA A 386 -15.46 -11.67 12.57
CA ALA A 386 -16.60 -11.02 13.20
C ALA A 386 -17.93 -11.71 12.85
N CYS A 387 -18.13 -12.07 11.59
CA CYS A 387 -19.31 -12.85 11.14
C CYS A 387 -19.33 -14.25 11.74
N VAL A 388 -18.20 -14.96 11.78
CA VAL A 388 -18.04 -16.28 12.39
C VAL A 388 -18.37 -16.23 13.88
N ASN A 389 -17.88 -15.20 14.58
CA ASN A 389 -18.19 -14.99 15.98
C ASN A 389 -19.70 -14.84 16.22
N PHE A 390 -20.37 -14.01 15.38
CA PHE A 390 -21.83 -13.87 15.44
C PHE A 390 -22.56 -15.21 15.20
N ILE A 391 -22.14 -15.97 14.17
CA ILE A 391 -22.71 -17.28 13.85
C ILE A 391 -22.52 -18.27 15.01
N ASN A 392 -21.33 -18.30 15.62
CA ASN A 392 -21.01 -19.14 16.75
C ASN A 392 -21.91 -18.87 17.95
N LEU A 393 -22.13 -17.59 18.27
CA LEU A 393 -22.97 -17.15 19.38
C LEU A 393 -24.46 -17.40 19.11
N ALA A 394 -24.93 -17.15 17.88
CA ALA A 394 -26.32 -17.43 17.49
C ALA A 394 -26.60 -18.94 17.50
N THR A 395 -25.64 -19.75 17.05
CA THR A 395 -25.76 -21.22 17.04
C THR A 395 -25.69 -21.82 18.45
N ALA A 396 -24.85 -21.27 19.32
CA ALA A 396 -24.78 -21.71 20.72
C ALA A 396 -26.17 -21.62 21.43
N ARG A 397 -26.91 -20.53 21.14
CA ARG A 397 -28.25 -20.31 21.71
C ARG A 397 -29.38 -21.05 21.01
N SER A 398 -29.08 -21.79 19.96
CA SER A 398 -30.11 -22.50 19.19
C SER A 398 -30.91 -23.48 20.04
N ALA A 399 -30.30 -24.12 21.05
CA ALA A 399 -30.98 -25.05 21.96
C ALA A 399 -32.05 -24.36 22.83
N GLU A 400 -31.78 -23.14 23.35
CA GLU A 400 -32.79 -22.37 24.14
C GLU A 400 -33.93 -21.91 23.22
N ARG A 401 -33.62 -21.48 21.99
CA ARG A 401 -34.62 -21.03 21.02
C ARG A 401 -35.42 -22.15 20.37
N ALA A 402 -34.87 -23.39 20.37
CA ALA A 402 -35.57 -24.55 19.82
C ALA A 402 -36.94 -24.78 20.51
N ARG A 403 -37.02 -24.58 21.82
CA ARG A 403 -38.29 -24.73 22.58
C ARG A 403 -39.32 -23.67 22.12
N GLU A 404 -38.91 -22.44 21.94
CA GLU A 404 -39.73 -21.33 21.39
C GLU A 404 -40.21 -21.65 19.97
N VAL A 405 -39.29 -22.08 19.09
CA VAL A 405 -39.60 -22.48 17.70
C VAL A 405 -40.56 -23.68 17.68
N GLY A 406 -40.33 -24.65 18.54
CA GLY A 406 -41.21 -25.84 18.69
C GLY A 406 -42.66 -25.44 19.04
N VAL A 407 -42.83 -24.59 20.05
CA VAL A 407 -44.15 -24.06 20.43
C VAL A 407 -44.82 -23.29 19.31
N ARG A 408 -44.07 -22.38 18.63
CA ARG A 408 -44.61 -21.60 17.52
C ARG A 408 -45.06 -22.47 16.32
N LYS A 409 -44.29 -23.53 16.01
CA LYS A 409 -44.66 -24.48 14.95
C LYS A 409 -45.93 -25.27 15.30
N VAL A 410 -46.10 -25.67 16.59
CA VAL A 410 -47.33 -26.33 17.05
C VAL A 410 -48.50 -25.37 16.96
N MET A 411 -48.27 -24.07 17.21
CA MET A 411 -49.28 -23.00 17.05
C MET A 411 -49.52 -22.59 15.60
N GLY A 412 -48.97 -23.29 14.58
CA GLY A 412 -49.23 -23.08 13.17
C GLY A 412 -48.25 -22.20 12.40
N SER A 413 -47.10 -21.80 12.96
CA SER A 413 -46.10 -21.00 12.23
C SER A 413 -45.41 -21.80 11.14
N HIS A 414 -45.38 -21.29 9.91
CA HIS A 414 -44.67 -21.88 8.78
C HIS A 414 -43.15 -21.63 8.87
N ARG A 415 -42.36 -22.59 8.33
CA ARG A 415 -40.90 -22.52 8.34
C ARG A 415 -40.35 -21.21 7.76
N PHE A 416 -40.97 -20.68 6.68
CA PHE A 416 -40.56 -19.44 6.02
C PHE A 416 -40.72 -18.20 6.93
N GLN A 417 -41.83 -18.15 7.71
CA GLN A 417 -42.06 -17.06 8.67
C GLN A 417 -40.98 -16.98 9.73
N LEU A 418 -40.52 -18.15 10.22
CA LEU A 418 -39.43 -18.24 11.20
C LEU A 418 -38.09 -17.82 10.59
N ILE A 419 -37.82 -18.19 9.32
CA ILE A 419 -36.61 -17.76 8.59
C ILE A 419 -36.60 -16.23 8.47
N VAL A 420 -37.71 -15.64 7.99
CA VAL A 420 -37.85 -14.17 7.84
C VAL A 420 -37.67 -13.48 9.20
N GLN A 421 -38.24 -14.00 10.27
CA GLN A 421 -38.09 -13.44 11.61
C GLN A 421 -36.63 -13.43 12.08
N PHE A 422 -35.90 -14.55 11.95
CA PHE A 422 -34.50 -14.65 12.37
C PHE A 422 -33.57 -13.79 11.49
N LEU A 423 -33.84 -13.71 10.18
CA LEU A 423 -33.13 -12.81 9.28
C LEU A 423 -33.38 -11.34 9.65
N THR A 424 -34.64 -10.97 9.94
CA THR A 424 -34.95 -9.59 10.40
C THR A 424 -34.21 -9.25 11.70
N GLU A 425 -34.12 -10.19 12.65
CA GLU A 425 -33.36 -10.01 13.89
C GLU A 425 -31.86 -9.80 13.62
N SER A 426 -31.27 -10.60 12.73
CA SER A 426 -29.86 -10.47 12.37
C SER A 426 -29.56 -9.18 11.61
N ILE A 427 -30.44 -8.78 10.70
CA ILE A 427 -30.33 -7.51 9.97
C ILE A 427 -30.45 -6.32 10.94
N THR A 428 -31.40 -6.36 11.91
CA THR A 428 -31.53 -5.32 12.92
C THR A 428 -30.26 -5.18 13.77
N LEU A 429 -29.69 -6.33 14.20
CA LEU A 429 -28.41 -6.35 14.92
C LEU A 429 -27.26 -5.79 14.07
N SER A 430 -27.20 -6.13 12.79
CA SER A 430 -26.20 -5.63 11.85
C SER A 430 -26.27 -4.11 11.70
N PHE A 431 -27.47 -3.53 11.55
CA PHE A 431 -27.64 -2.07 11.48
C PHE A 431 -27.26 -1.37 12.78
N LEU A 432 -27.59 -1.92 13.94
CA LEU A 432 -27.12 -1.40 15.21
C LEU A 432 -25.60 -1.45 15.31
N SER A 433 -25.00 -2.59 14.90
CA SER A 433 -23.55 -2.74 14.87
C SER A 433 -22.90 -1.79 13.89
N LEU A 434 -23.49 -1.55 12.73
CA LEU A 434 -23.02 -0.57 11.75
C LEU A 434 -23.05 0.86 12.30
N LEU A 435 -24.11 1.24 13.01
CA LEU A 435 -24.22 2.56 13.66
C LEU A 435 -23.09 2.76 14.69
N PHE A 436 -22.86 1.75 15.55
CA PHE A 436 -21.73 1.79 16.48
C PHE A 436 -20.38 1.76 15.78
N ALA A 437 -20.24 1.01 14.68
CA ALA A 437 -19.04 0.96 13.87
C ALA A 437 -18.69 2.33 13.27
N ILE A 438 -19.68 3.06 12.73
CA ILE A 438 -19.49 4.43 12.22
C ILE A 438 -18.98 5.35 13.35
N GLY A 439 -19.57 5.26 14.54
CA GLY A 439 -19.10 6.00 15.70
C GLY A 439 -17.64 5.66 16.07
N LEU A 440 -17.28 4.37 16.05
CA LEU A 440 -15.92 3.92 16.29
C LEU A 440 -14.94 4.42 15.21
N VAL A 441 -15.35 4.39 13.95
CA VAL A 441 -14.55 4.93 12.83
C VAL A 441 -14.31 6.42 13.01
N MET A 442 -15.36 7.22 13.30
CA MET A 442 -15.21 8.65 13.53
C MET A 442 -14.24 8.96 14.69
N LEU A 443 -14.28 8.16 15.74
CA LEU A 443 -13.39 8.32 16.90
C LEU A 443 -11.94 7.89 16.58
N ALA A 444 -11.75 6.83 15.81
CA ALA A 444 -10.43 6.28 15.48
C ALA A 444 -9.76 7.01 14.29
N LEU A 445 -10.55 7.67 13.42
CA LEU A 445 -10.07 8.27 12.18
C LEU A 445 -8.94 9.29 12.37
N PRO A 446 -8.97 10.23 13.35
CA PRO A 446 -7.85 11.16 13.55
C PRO A 446 -6.55 10.43 13.90
N TYR A 447 -6.61 9.41 14.77
CA TYR A 447 -5.45 8.59 15.12
C TYR A 447 -4.96 7.76 13.93
N PHE A 448 -5.88 7.18 13.17
CA PHE A 448 -5.55 6.39 11.99
C PHE A 448 -4.94 7.27 10.88
N ASN A 449 -5.42 8.50 10.69
CA ASN A 449 -4.84 9.48 9.77
C ASN A 449 -3.39 9.83 10.15
N THR A 450 -3.12 10.02 11.43
CA THR A 450 -1.75 10.26 11.92
C THR A 450 -0.85 9.04 11.68
N LEU A 451 -1.36 7.83 11.93
CA LEU A 451 -0.62 6.58 11.74
C LEU A 451 -0.32 6.31 10.27
N ALA A 452 -1.31 6.52 9.39
CA ALA A 452 -1.19 6.30 7.96
C ALA A 452 -0.55 7.48 7.20
N GLU A 453 -0.41 8.64 7.85
CA GLU A 453 -0.04 9.93 7.25
C GLU A 453 -0.89 10.24 6.00
N ARG A 454 -2.18 10.05 6.12
CA ARG A 454 -3.19 10.30 5.08
C ARG A 454 -4.32 11.15 5.64
N GLU A 455 -4.96 11.89 4.76
CA GLU A 455 -6.12 12.72 5.10
C GLU A 455 -7.41 12.01 4.70
N LEU A 456 -7.70 10.89 5.39
CA LEU A 456 -8.93 10.15 5.14
C LEU A 456 -10.11 10.90 5.74
N THR A 457 -11.19 10.99 4.98
CA THR A 457 -12.45 11.58 5.43
C THR A 457 -13.59 10.60 5.22
N LEU A 458 -14.51 10.52 6.19
CA LEU A 458 -15.74 9.78 6.04
C LEU A 458 -16.81 10.73 5.55
N SER A 459 -17.01 10.83 4.24
CA SER A 459 -18.13 11.54 3.66
C SER A 459 -19.41 10.71 3.82
N LEU A 460 -20.49 11.33 4.31
CA LEU A 460 -21.80 10.70 4.41
C LEU A 460 -22.72 11.27 3.31
N ASP A 461 -22.24 11.30 2.08
CA ASP A 461 -23.05 11.63 0.92
C ASP A 461 -24.09 10.52 0.62
N LEU A 462 -25.03 10.80 -0.28
CA LEU A 462 -26.10 9.85 -0.61
C LEU A 462 -25.56 8.51 -1.10
N GLN A 463 -24.47 8.49 -1.88
CA GLN A 463 -23.86 7.27 -2.40
C GLN A 463 -23.22 6.44 -1.29
N ALA A 464 -22.50 7.07 -0.36
CA ALA A 464 -21.91 6.41 0.80
C ALA A 464 -22.99 5.83 1.72
N VAL A 465 -24.07 6.60 1.98
CA VAL A 465 -25.21 6.12 2.79
C VAL A 465 -25.87 4.90 2.16
N ILE A 466 -26.12 4.92 0.84
CA ILE A 466 -26.68 3.76 0.13
C ILE A 466 -25.74 2.56 0.24
N SER A 467 -24.44 2.76 0.03
CA SER A 467 -23.41 1.70 0.13
C SER A 467 -23.37 1.11 1.54
N LEU A 468 -23.44 1.93 2.58
CA LEU A 468 -23.48 1.48 3.99
C LEU A 468 -24.76 0.69 4.30
N VAL A 469 -25.91 1.11 3.75
CA VAL A 469 -27.18 0.38 3.92
C VAL A 469 -27.11 -0.99 3.23
N VAL A 470 -26.61 -1.04 2.00
CA VAL A 470 -26.41 -2.31 1.26
C VAL A 470 -25.43 -3.21 2.01
N PHE A 471 -24.33 -2.65 2.50
CA PHE A 471 -23.36 -3.39 3.30
C PHE A 471 -23.97 -3.91 4.61
N GLY A 472 -24.74 -3.12 5.33
CA GLY A 472 -25.45 -3.55 6.54
C GLY A 472 -26.44 -4.69 6.29
N CYS A 473 -27.19 -4.65 5.19
CA CYS A 473 -28.05 -5.75 4.74
C CYS A 473 -27.23 -7.01 4.43
N PHE A 474 -26.12 -6.86 3.69
CA PHE A 474 -25.24 -7.96 3.32
C PHE A 474 -24.65 -8.65 4.56
N VAL A 475 -24.13 -7.89 5.52
CA VAL A 475 -23.61 -8.39 6.80
C VAL A 475 -24.69 -9.16 7.58
N GLY A 476 -25.90 -8.57 7.70
CA GLY A 476 -27.02 -9.18 8.42
C GLY A 476 -27.49 -10.48 7.77
N LEU A 477 -27.47 -10.56 6.44
CA LEU A 477 -27.77 -11.79 5.69
C LEU A 477 -26.68 -12.84 5.89
N LEU A 478 -25.41 -12.51 5.69
CA LEU A 478 -24.29 -13.46 5.87
C LEU A 478 -24.29 -14.08 7.26
N ALA A 479 -24.39 -13.25 8.30
CA ALA A 479 -24.38 -13.69 9.68
C ALA A 479 -25.67 -14.42 10.07
N GLY A 480 -26.82 -14.09 9.46
CA GLY A 480 -28.14 -14.58 9.82
C GLY A 480 -28.61 -15.82 9.06
N VAL A 481 -28.14 -16.06 7.83
CA VAL A 481 -28.64 -17.15 6.96
C VAL A 481 -28.48 -18.51 7.64
N TYR A 482 -27.29 -18.86 8.11
CA TYR A 482 -27.06 -20.16 8.72
C TYR A 482 -27.92 -20.39 9.99
N PRO A 483 -27.93 -19.47 11.00
CA PRO A 483 -28.80 -19.62 12.16
C PRO A 483 -30.28 -19.70 11.80
N ALA A 484 -30.77 -18.92 10.84
CA ALA A 484 -32.17 -18.91 10.44
C ALA A 484 -32.62 -20.27 9.84
N PHE A 485 -31.80 -20.84 8.94
CA PHE A 485 -32.09 -22.13 8.33
C PHE A 485 -31.95 -23.29 9.33
N ALA A 486 -30.94 -23.25 10.19
CA ALA A 486 -30.73 -24.28 11.23
C ALA A 486 -31.86 -24.30 12.24
N LEU A 487 -32.26 -23.15 12.81
CA LEU A 487 -33.32 -23.05 13.79
C LEU A 487 -34.69 -23.39 13.21
N SER A 488 -34.97 -22.97 11.99
CA SER A 488 -36.26 -23.25 11.32
C SER A 488 -36.43 -24.73 10.94
N SER A 489 -35.37 -25.52 10.90
CA SER A 489 -35.40 -26.94 10.53
C SER A 489 -35.82 -27.89 11.66
N PHE A 490 -35.86 -27.45 12.93
CA PHE A 490 -36.19 -28.29 14.07
C PHE A 490 -37.61 -28.90 14.02
N LYS A 491 -37.71 -30.20 14.30
CA LYS A 491 -38.97 -30.93 14.40
C LYS A 491 -39.59 -30.74 15.80
N PRO A 492 -40.86 -30.28 15.94
CA PRO A 492 -41.47 -29.97 17.23
C PRO A 492 -41.49 -31.15 18.23
N VAL A 493 -41.75 -32.38 17.72
CA VAL A 493 -41.83 -33.60 18.53
C VAL A 493 -40.52 -33.89 19.27
N LEU A 494 -39.37 -33.69 18.63
CA LEU A 494 -38.06 -33.96 19.26
C LEU A 494 -37.70 -32.91 20.30
N VAL A 495 -38.15 -31.69 20.09
CA VAL A 495 -37.91 -30.54 20.99
C VAL A 495 -38.74 -30.65 22.28
N LEU A 496 -39.98 -31.07 22.18
CA LEU A 496 -40.89 -31.20 23.33
C LEU A 496 -40.63 -32.45 24.18
N LYS A 497 -40.05 -33.54 23.59
CA LYS A 497 -39.68 -34.78 24.33
C LYS A 497 -38.33 -34.67 25.08
N GLY A 498 -37.65 -33.53 25.07
CA GLY A 498 -36.41 -33.35 25.84
C GLY A 498 -35.16 -34.10 25.32
N SER A 499 -35.26 -34.87 24.22
CA SER A 499 -34.15 -35.69 23.67
C SER A 499 -33.17 -34.90 22.82
N PHE A 500 -32.76 -33.73 23.30
CA PHE A 500 -31.92 -32.75 22.52
C PHE A 500 -30.42 -33.06 22.53
N SER A 501 -29.97 -34.12 23.23
CA SER A 501 -28.52 -34.33 23.49
C SER A 501 -27.71 -34.90 22.33
N SER A 502 -28.30 -35.23 21.16
CA SER A 502 -27.60 -36.05 20.16
C SER A 502 -27.44 -35.42 18.74
N GLN A 503 -27.71 -34.12 18.51
CA GLN A 503 -27.44 -33.54 17.19
C GLN A 503 -25.97 -33.17 16.99
N VAL A 504 -25.17 -34.17 16.63
CA VAL A 504 -23.73 -34.13 16.27
C VAL A 504 -23.42 -33.10 15.20
N LYS A 505 -24.35 -32.81 14.28
CA LYS A 505 -24.12 -31.91 13.12
C LYS A 505 -23.79 -30.47 13.48
N GLY A 506 -24.39 -29.87 14.50
CA GLY A 506 -24.13 -28.49 14.92
C GLY A 506 -22.79 -28.28 15.66
N LYS A 507 -22.32 -29.33 16.37
CA LYS A 507 -21.06 -29.28 17.13
C LYS A 507 -19.86 -29.25 16.20
N TRP A 508 -19.88 -30.04 15.12
CA TRP A 508 -18.79 -30.11 14.15
C TRP A 508 -18.58 -28.78 13.41
N LEU A 509 -19.64 -28.15 12.90
CA LEU A 509 -19.54 -26.87 12.23
C LEU A 509 -19.00 -25.77 13.17
N ARG A 510 -19.54 -25.68 14.39
CA ARG A 510 -19.08 -24.71 15.38
C ARG A 510 -17.59 -24.89 15.72
N ASN A 511 -17.16 -26.13 15.94
CA ASN A 511 -15.75 -26.42 16.20
C ASN A 511 -14.86 -26.05 14.99
N GLY A 512 -15.32 -26.34 13.76
CA GLY A 512 -14.64 -25.95 12.53
C GLY A 512 -14.50 -24.43 12.39
N LEU A 513 -15.58 -23.69 12.70
CA LEU A 513 -15.53 -22.21 12.69
C LEU A 513 -14.58 -21.64 13.76
N VAL A 514 -14.49 -22.27 14.94
CA VAL A 514 -13.53 -21.87 15.98
C VAL A 514 -12.10 -22.17 15.54
N VAL A 515 -11.83 -23.33 14.94
CA VAL A 515 -10.51 -23.67 14.37
C VAL A 515 -10.12 -22.65 13.30
N PHE A 516 -11.05 -22.32 12.40
CA PHE A 516 -10.82 -21.34 11.34
C PHE A 516 -10.51 -19.94 11.90
N GLN A 517 -11.24 -19.52 12.94
CA GLN A 517 -11.01 -18.23 13.63
C GLN A 517 -9.62 -18.17 14.27
N PHE A 518 -9.18 -19.24 14.97
CA PHE A 518 -7.83 -19.30 15.53
C PHE A 518 -6.76 -19.42 14.45
N TRP A 519 -7.04 -20.13 13.38
CA TRP A 519 -6.15 -20.22 12.22
C TRP A 519 -5.82 -18.83 11.65
N ILE A 520 -6.84 -17.99 11.40
CA ILE A 520 -6.64 -16.61 10.95
C ILE A 520 -5.81 -15.82 11.97
N ALA A 521 -6.17 -15.89 13.25
CA ALA A 521 -5.47 -15.13 14.28
C ALA A 521 -3.98 -15.51 14.36
N ILE A 522 -3.65 -16.82 14.28
CA ILE A 522 -2.26 -17.30 14.31
C ILE A 522 -1.50 -16.83 13.07
N VAL A 523 -2.09 -16.95 11.88
CA VAL A 523 -1.47 -16.44 10.64
C VAL A 523 -1.14 -14.96 10.76
N LEU A 524 -2.11 -14.14 11.19
CA LEU A 524 -1.89 -12.69 11.35
C LEU A 524 -0.81 -12.35 12.39
N ILE A 525 -0.72 -13.10 13.48
CA ILE A 525 0.33 -12.93 14.50
C ILE A 525 1.70 -13.23 13.89
N ILE A 526 1.86 -14.35 13.21
CA ILE A 526 3.11 -14.75 12.58
C ILE A 526 3.55 -13.69 11.56
N CYS A 527 2.64 -13.29 10.66
CA CYS A 527 2.90 -12.25 9.67
C CYS A 527 3.37 -10.94 10.34
N THR A 528 2.66 -10.50 11.38
CA THR A 528 3.01 -9.27 12.11
C THR A 528 4.40 -9.33 12.74
N PHE A 529 4.73 -10.45 13.41
CA PHE A 529 6.06 -10.59 14.02
C PHE A 529 7.17 -10.68 12.99
N THR A 530 6.95 -11.38 11.88
CA THR A 530 7.93 -11.49 10.79
C THR A 530 8.18 -10.14 10.13
N ILE A 531 7.10 -9.39 9.80
CA ILE A 531 7.22 -8.04 9.22
C ILE A 531 7.96 -7.11 10.17
N ARG A 532 7.62 -7.13 11.46
CA ARG A 532 8.33 -6.33 12.45
C ARG A 532 9.80 -6.69 12.54
N GLN A 533 10.14 -7.98 12.58
CA GLN A 533 11.53 -8.44 12.62
C GLN A 533 12.30 -7.99 11.38
N GLN A 534 11.69 -8.01 10.18
CA GLN A 534 12.31 -7.51 8.96
C GLN A 534 12.57 -6.00 9.02
N VAL A 535 11.60 -5.22 9.51
CA VAL A 535 11.76 -3.76 9.67
C VAL A 535 12.86 -3.45 10.70
N ASP A 536 12.85 -4.12 11.85
CA ASP A 536 13.88 -3.95 12.88
C ASP A 536 15.27 -4.32 12.33
N TYR A 537 15.36 -5.44 11.57
CA TYR A 537 16.60 -5.86 10.90
C TYR A 537 17.13 -4.82 9.91
N MET A 538 16.26 -4.19 9.11
CA MET A 538 16.65 -3.14 8.16
C MET A 538 17.12 -1.87 8.87
N SER A 539 16.49 -1.51 9.98
CA SER A 539 16.88 -0.34 10.79
C SER A 539 18.22 -0.52 11.51
N ASP A 540 18.49 -1.75 12.00
CA ASP A 540 19.66 -2.07 12.82
C ASP A 540 20.85 -2.56 11.98
N LYS A 541 20.66 -2.84 10.69
CA LYS A 541 21.73 -3.37 9.82
C LYS A 541 22.88 -2.39 9.73
N ASN A 542 24.09 -2.92 9.90
CA ASN A 542 25.30 -2.17 9.59
C ASN A 542 25.37 -1.88 8.09
N LEU A 543 25.27 -0.63 7.74
CA LEU A 543 25.28 -0.15 6.35
C LEU A 543 26.68 -0.13 5.73
N GLY A 544 27.74 -0.41 6.50
CA GLY A 544 29.14 -0.28 6.08
C GLY A 544 29.67 1.14 6.26
N PHE A 545 28.89 2.02 6.88
CA PHE A 545 29.28 3.37 7.33
C PHE A 545 28.56 3.70 8.64
N ASP A 546 29.12 4.65 9.38
CA ASP A 546 28.53 5.11 10.64
C ASP A 546 27.54 6.25 10.40
N LYS A 547 26.27 6.05 10.76
CA LYS A 547 25.17 7.03 10.62
C LYS A 547 24.90 7.84 11.87
N GLU A 548 25.46 7.43 13.03
CA GLU A 548 25.13 8.02 14.32
C GLU A 548 25.70 9.44 14.48
N GLN A 549 24.92 10.33 15.08
CA GLN A 549 25.32 11.72 15.37
C GLN A 549 25.83 12.50 14.15
N LEU A 550 25.43 12.11 12.95
CA LEU A 550 25.80 12.76 11.72
C LEU A 550 24.74 13.77 11.31
N MET A 551 25.05 15.04 11.57
CA MET A 551 24.22 16.17 11.18
C MET A 551 24.56 16.61 9.77
N VAL A 552 23.53 16.81 8.94
CA VAL A 552 23.65 17.27 7.56
C VAL A 552 23.03 18.64 7.43
N ILE A 553 23.85 19.63 7.12
CA ILE A 553 23.45 21.01 6.88
C ILE A 553 23.08 21.13 5.42
N GLU A 554 21.84 21.53 5.16
CA GLU A 554 21.29 21.67 3.82
C GLU A 554 21.38 23.12 3.34
N GLY A 555 21.67 23.31 2.07
CA GLY A 555 21.62 24.61 1.42
C GLY A 555 22.20 24.49 0.01
N THR A 556 21.65 25.25 -0.93
CA THR A 556 22.36 25.53 -2.18
C THR A 556 23.42 26.56 -1.83
N PHE A 557 24.59 26.07 -1.45
CA PHE A 557 25.74 26.91 -1.32
C PHE A 557 25.99 27.54 -2.68
N ASP A 558 26.09 28.88 -2.71
CA ASP A 558 26.17 29.69 -3.94
C ASP A 558 27.04 29.03 -5.01
N ARG A 559 26.61 29.08 -6.27
CA ARG A 559 27.38 28.57 -7.42
C ARG A 559 28.82 29.11 -7.51
N LYS A 560 29.09 30.21 -6.81
CA LYS A 560 30.44 30.79 -6.72
C LYS A 560 31.23 30.33 -5.48
N GLY A 561 30.65 29.48 -4.60
CA GLY A 561 31.36 28.85 -3.50
C GLY A 561 31.89 29.77 -2.39
N ASN A 562 31.53 31.04 -2.43
CA ASN A 562 32.23 32.06 -1.69
C ASN A 562 32.15 31.95 -0.14
N PHE A 563 31.17 31.28 0.43
CA PHE A 563 31.10 31.11 1.87
C PHE A 563 31.13 29.63 2.35
N ALA A 564 30.88 28.66 1.48
CA ALA A 564 30.76 27.25 1.85
C ALA A 564 32.08 26.71 2.45
N HIS A 565 33.23 26.94 1.78
CA HIS A 565 34.54 26.54 2.28
C HIS A 565 34.94 27.30 3.57
N PRO A 566 34.81 28.63 3.65
CA PRO A 566 35.06 29.34 4.88
C PRO A 566 34.19 28.85 6.03
N PHE A 567 32.89 28.59 5.81
CA PHE A 567 31.99 28.05 6.81
C PHE A 567 32.39 26.63 7.24
N LEU A 568 32.72 25.73 6.29
CA LEU A 568 33.21 24.40 6.57
C LEU A 568 34.47 24.44 7.46
N ASN A 569 35.41 25.32 7.17
CA ASN A 569 36.64 25.51 7.98
C ASN A 569 36.33 26.03 9.37
N GLU A 570 35.37 26.95 9.51
CA GLU A 570 34.95 27.45 10.83
C GLU A 570 34.30 26.36 11.69
N ILE A 571 33.44 25.52 11.10
CA ILE A 571 32.80 24.43 11.87
C ILE A 571 33.77 23.29 12.21
N ARG A 572 34.75 22.98 11.37
CA ARG A 572 35.81 21.99 11.65
C ARG A 572 36.60 22.35 12.90
N ASN A 573 36.79 23.66 13.21
CA ASN A 573 37.52 24.14 14.35
C ASN A 573 36.68 24.18 15.66
N LEU A 574 35.40 23.80 15.64
CA LEU A 574 34.54 23.76 16.80
C LEU A 574 34.85 22.54 17.66
N PRO A 575 35.05 22.68 19.00
CA PRO A 575 35.34 21.53 19.86
C PRO A 575 34.22 20.50 19.95
N GLN A 576 33.02 20.87 19.55
CA GLN A 576 31.84 19.98 19.48
C GLN A 576 31.79 19.13 18.21
N VAL A 577 32.58 19.48 17.20
CA VAL A 577 32.63 18.79 15.90
C VAL A 577 33.82 17.83 15.91
N LYS A 578 33.58 16.58 15.56
CA LYS A 578 34.61 15.58 15.39
C LYS A 578 35.23 15.66 14.00
N GLU A 579 34.39 15.67 12.98
CA GLU A 579 34.77 15.74 11.56
C GLU A 579 33.69 16.49 10.78
N ALA A 580 34.05 17.17 9.70
CA ALA A 580 33.09 17.80 8.78
C ALA A 580 33.61 17.82 7.34
N ALA A 581 32.73 17.52 6.39
CA ALA A 581 33.03 17.47 4.96
C ALA A 581 31.92 18.09 4.14
N GLY A 582 32.29 18.84 3.11
CA GLY A 582 31.36 19.34 2.10
C GLY A 582 31.29 18.36 0.92
N THR A 583 30.09 17.99 0.47
CA THR A 583 29.96 16.99 -0.57
C THR A 583 28.80 17.28 -1.53
N LEU A 584 28.89 16.71 -2.74
CA LEU A 584 27.82 16.69 -3.73
C LEU A 584 26.87 15.51 -3.55
N TRP A 585 27.35 14.42 -2.97
CA TRP A 585 26.56 13.23 -2.71
C TRP A 585 26.58 12.86 -1.25
N LEU A 586 25.40 12.54 -0.72
CA LEU A 586 25.23 11.86 0.56
C LEU A 586 23.97 11.00 0.47
N HIS A 587 24.02 9.81 1.04
CA HIS A 587 22.88 8.88 1.05
C HIS A 587 21.62 9.57 1.62
N GLY A 588 20.48 9.41 0.92
CA GLY A 588 19.21 10.04 1.31
C GLY A 588 19.06 11.54 0.92
N PHE A 589 20.12 12.21 0.46
CA PHE A 589 20.07 13.60 0.01
C PHE A 589 20.21 13.77 -1.49
N ARG A 590 21.00 12.95 -2.14
CA ARG A 590 21.13 12.93 -3.59
C ARG A 590 21.35 11.51 -4.09
N GLY A 591 20.65 11.12 -5.15
CA GLY A 591 20.81 9.84 -5.82
C GLY A 591 22.16 9.72 -6.56
N THR A 592 22.50 8.50 -6.91
CA THR A 592 23.60 8.14 -7.79
C THR A 592 23.27 8.47 -9.26
N ARG A 593 24.27 8.42 -10.11
CA ARG A 593 24.11 8.48 -11.55
C ARG A 593 24.70 7.23 -12.17
N THR A 594 23.97 6.58 -13.05
CA THR A 594 24.51 5.49 -13.85
C THR A 594 25.28 6.07 -15.02
N GLU A 595 26.55 5.72 -15.15
CA GLU A 595 27.45 6.13 -16.24
C GLU A 595 28.15 4.91 -16.82
N THR A 596 28.67 5.01 -18.04
CA THR A 596 29.35 3.94 -18.74
C THR A 596 30.85 4.02 -18.51
N TYR A 597 31.47 2.89 -18.19
CA TYR A 597 32.90 2.78 -17.92
C TYR A 597 33.53 1.65 -18.74
N MET A 598 34.84 1.80 -19.05
CA MET A 598 35.60 0.81 -19.78
C MET A 598 37.04 0.79 -19.26
N VAL A 599 37.60 -0.40 -19.02
CA VAL A 599 39.02 -0.54 -18.67
C VAL A 599 39.88 -0.19 -19.89
N GLU A 600 40.98 0.52 -19.73
CA GLU A 600 41.88 0.81 -20.82
C GLU A 600 42.41 -0.48 -21.45
N GLY A 601 42.20 -0.65 -22.76
CA GLY A 601 42.59 -1.84 -23.53
C GLY A 601 41.55 -2.98 -23.51
N ALA A 602 40.40 -2.82 -22.84
CA ALA A 602 39.29 -3.74 -22.96
C ALA A 602 38.28 -3.28 -24.04
N ASP A 603 37.55 -4.23 -24.61
CA ASP A 603 36.59 -3.97 -25.70
C ASP A 603 35.14 -3.94 -25.19
N HIS A 604 34.90 -4.05 -23.87
CA HIS A 604 33.56 -4.06 -23.30
C HIS A 604 33.32 -2.87 -22.38
N GLU A 605 32.14 -2.30 -22.52
CA GLU A 605 31.62 -1.22 -21.68
C GLU A 605 30.75 -1.77 -20.56
N VAL A 606 30.83 -1.16 -19.38
CA VAL A 606 30.09 -1.58 -18.18
C VAL A 606 29.39 -0.37 -17.57
N ASN A 607 28.09 -0.50 -17.34
CA ASN A 607 27.33 0.51 -16.60
C ASN A 607 27.55 0.36 -15.10
N MET A 608 27.90 1.46 -14.44
CA MET A 608 28.13 1.52 -12.98
C MET A 608 27.54 2.78 -12.39
N GLU A 609 27.21 2.69 -11.12
CA GLU A 609 26.78 3.85 -10.36
C GLU A 609 27.97 4.76 -10.07
N ARG A 610 27.73 6.07 -10.16
CA ARG A 610 28.70 7.11 -9.86
C ARG A 610 28.21 8.03 -8.76
N VAL A 611 29.12 8.33 -7.83
CA VAL A 611 28.95 9.40 -6.84
C VAL A 611 30.14 10.33 -6.87
N THR A 612 29.96 11.51 -6.30
CA THR A 612 31.06 12.49 -6.14
C THR A 612 31.18 12.79 -4.65
N MET A 613 32.34 12.44 -4.08
CA MET A 613 32.64 12.64 -2.66
C MET A 613 33.58 13.84 -2.48
N GLY A 614 33.30 14.63 -1.46
CA GLY A 614 34.23 15.65 -0.98
C GLY A 614 35.34 15.04 -0.11
N ASP A 615 36.38 15.82 0.06
CA ASP A 615 37.51 15.43 0.93
C ASP A 615 37.03 15.24 2.37
N ASP A 616 37.63 14.28 3.06
CA ASP A 616 37.32 13.89 4.44
C ASP A 616 35.91 13.29 4.65
N LEU A 617 35.11 13.09 3.58
CA LEU A 617 33.81 12.44 3.74
C LEU A 617 33.95 10.97 4.20
N ASP A 618 35.04 10.30 3.81
CA ASP A 618 35.42 8.99 4.31
C ASP A 618 35.59 8.96 5.83
N LYS A 619 36.22 9.99 6.43
CA LYS A 619 36.36 10.13 7.90
C LYS A 619 35.02 10.46 8.57
N VAL A 620 34.20 11.31 7.94
CA VAL A 620 32.87 11.65 8.45
C VAL A 620 31.96 10.42 8.46
N LEU A 621 32.02 9.58 7.44
CA LEU A 621 31.22 8.35 7.30
C LEU A 621 31.85 7.11 7.94
N ASP A 622 33.12 7.20 8.35
CA ASP A 622 33.94 6.08 8.85
C ASP A 622 34.02 4.91 7.84
N LEU A 623 34.32 5.26 6.57
CA LEU A 623 34.43 4.27 5.51
C LEU A 623 35.72 3.47 5.62
N SER A 624 35.65 2.19 5.29
CA SER A 624 36.83 1.30 5.30
C SER A 624 37.45 1.13 3.92
N MET A 625 38.77 1.25 3.82
CA MET A 625 39.53 0.99 2.61
C MET A 625 40.01 -0.47 2.61
N VAL A 626 39.92 -1.16 1.45
CA VAL A 626 40.46 -2.52 1.26
C VAL A 626 41.88 -2.48 0.71
N LYS A 627 42.11 -1.64 -0.31
CA LYS A 627 43.43 -1.43 -0.92
C LYS A 627 43.58 0.04 -1.35
N GLY A 628 44.76 0.61 -1.27
CA GLY A 628 45.04 1.99 -1.69
C GLY A 628 44.74 3.05 -0.63
N GLU A 629 44.41 4.25 -1.06
CA GLU A 629 44.22 5.42 -0.21
C GLU A 629 42.98 6.23 -0.62
N PHE A 630 42.34 6.92 0.32
CA PHE A 630 41.26 7.89 0.04
C PHE A 630 41.82 9.16 -0.62
N PHE A 631 40.91 10.02 -1.08
CA PHE A 631 41.26 11.37 -1.53
C PHE A 631 41.82 12.17 -0.37
N SER A 632 42.78 13.08 -0.63
CA SER A 632 43.31 13.99 0.38
C SER A 632 43.40 15.39 -0.17
N GLU A 633 43.21 16.40 0.69
CA GLU A 633 43.26 17.83 0.33
C GLU A 633 44.57 18.25 -0.36
N ASN A 634 45.65 17.51 -0.17
CA ASN A 634 47.00 17.82 -0.75
C ASN A 634 47.22 17.21 -2.14
N THR A 635 46.33 16.42 -2.65
CA THR A 635 46.44 15.82 -3.98
C THR A 635 45.30 16.30 -4.85
N ILE A 636 45.51 17.43 -5.53
CA ILE A 636 44.64 17.91 -6.61
C ILE A 636 44.77 16.96 -7.79
N ASP A 637 44.03 15.86 -7.73
CA ASP A 637 44.05 14.89 -8.80
C ASP A 637 42.60 14.57 -9.26
N SER A 638 42.10 15.45 -10.12
CA SER A 638 40.82 15.30 -10.81
C SER A 638 40.81 14.09 -11.77
N SER A 639 41.95 13.41 -11.94
CA SER A 639 42.14 12.21 -12.78
C SER A 639 42.10 10.89 -11.98
N MET A 640 41.86 10.93 -10.67
CA MET A 640 41.79 9.75 -9.82
C MET A 640 40.33 9.32 -9.52
N MET A 641 40.15 8.04 -9.31
CA MET A 641 38.89 7.47 -8.87
C MET A 641 39.07 6.45 -7.76
N LEU A 642 38.07 6.26 -6.94
CA LEU A 642 37.92 5.12 -6.05
C LEU A 642 36.81 4.21 -6.59
N ILE A 643 36.93 2.92 -6.34
CA ILE A 643 35.91 1.93 -6.73
C ILE A 643 35.56 1.07 -5.52
N ASN A 644 34.35 0.51 -5.47
CA ASN A 644 34.03 -0.48 -4.45
C ASN A 644 34.45 -1.90 -4.88
N GLU A 645 34.41 -2.88 -3.95
CA GLU A 645 34.83 -4.27 -4.24
C GLU A 645 33.99 -4.88 -5.39
N THR A 646 32.67 -4.59 -5.42
CA THR A 646 31.77 -5.04 -6.46
C THR A 646 32.14 -4.46 -7.83
N ALA A 647 32.55 -3.19 -7.92
CA ALA A 647 33.02 -2.59 -9.18
C ALA A 647 34.36 -3.22 -9.65
N ALA A 648 35.30 -3.48 -8.73
CA ALA A 648 36.54 -4.14 -9.06
C ALA A 648 36.31 -5.54 -9.69
N LYS A 649 35.38 -6.31 -9.11
CA LYS A 649 34.93 -7.63 -9.64
C LYS A 649 34.29 -7.50 -11.02
N LYS A 650 33.38 -6.53 -11.19
CA LYS A 650 32.63 -6.33 -12.44
C LYS A 650 33.54 -5.86 -13.58
N LEU A 651 34.60 -5.08 -13.27
CA LEU A 651 35.66 -4.67 -14.22
C LEU A 651 36.69 -5.77 -14.50
N GLY A 652 36.64 -6.91 -13.80
CA GLY A 652 37.62 -7.96 -13.95
C GLY A 652 39.01 -7.62 -13.44
N LEU A 653 39.15 -6.65 -12.54
CA LEU A 653 40.45 -6.14 -12.05
C LEU A 653 40.90 -6.92 -10.80
N ASN A 654 41.83 -7.83 -10.94
CA ASN A 654 42.46 -8.53 -9.79
C ASN A 654 43.40 -7.60 -8.99
N GLU A 655 44.14 -6.76 -9.70
CA GLU A 655 45.02 -5.73 -9.14
C GLU A 655 44.55 -4.37 -9.67
N PRO A 656 43.56 -3.72 -9.00
CA PRO A 656 42.90 -2.52 -9.53
C PRO A 656 43.71 -1.23 -9.37
N ILE A 657 44.62 -1.16 -8.37
CA ILE A 657 45.39 0.06 -8.08
C ILE A 657 46.28 0.44 -9.26
N GLY A 658 46.25 1.70 -9.68
CA GLY A 658 47.03 2.22 -10.80
C GLY A 658 46.46 1.87 -12.18
N LYS A 659 45.41 1.06 -12.28
CA LYS A 659 44.75 0.78 -13.57
C LYS A 659 43.96 1.99 -14.04
N ARG A 660 43.95 2.19 -15.37
CA ARG A 660 43.18 3.28 -15.98
C ARG A 660 41.83 2.78 -16.45
N VAL A 661 40.80 3.52 -16.07
CA VAL A 661 39.39 3.26 -16.44
C VAL A 661 38.84 4.53 -17.07
N ALA A 662 38.31 4.41 -18.27
CA ALA A 662 37.69 5.50 -18.98
C ALA A 662 36.19 5.60 -18.57
N MET A 663 35.78 6.80 -18.19
CA MET A 663 34.34 7.16 -18.20
C MET A 663 34.02 7.54 -19.65
N VAL A 664 33.07 6.81 -20.21
CA VAL A 664 32.62 7.02 -21.60
C VAL A 664 31.41 7.95 -21.56
N THR A 665 31.59 9.20 -21.99
CA THR A 665 30.49 10.15 -22.13
C THR A 665 30.21 10.40 -23.59
N HIS A 666 28.96 10.45 -23.91
CA HIS A 666 28.47 10.69 -25.25
C HIS A 666 27.76 12.06 -25.25
N ASP A 667 28.46 13.11 -25.66
CA ASP A 667 27.90 14.46 -25.76
C ASP A 667 27.96 14.94 -27.20
N GLN A 668 26.83 15.33 -27.77
CA GLN A 668 26.67 15.86 -29.13
C GLN A 668 27.35 14.99 -30.21
N GLY A 669 27.40 13.69 -30.00
CA GLY A 669 27.92 12.69 -30.92
C GLY A 669 29.44 12.52 -30.97
N LEU A 670 30.10 13.05 -30.00
CA LEU A 670 31.48 12.74 -29.72
C LEU A 670 31.56 11.78 -28.57
N THR A 671 32.11 10.60 -28.81
CA THR A 671 32.51 9.71 -27.71
C THR A 671 33.73 10.31 -27.05
N GLN A 672 33.53 10.90 -25.90
CA GLN A 672 34.62 11.44 -25.10
C GLN A 672 34.97 10.38 -24.01
N LYS A 673 36.18 9.91 -24.05
CA LYS A 673 36.76 9.02 -23.02
C LYS A 673 37.58 9.87 -22.06
N THR A 674 37.04 10.01 -20.83
CA THR A 674 37.76 10.66 -19.74
C THR A 674 38.42 9.58 -18.90
N TYR A 675 39.75 9.51 -18.89
CA TYR A 675 40.50 8.48 -18.17
C TYR A 675 40.75 8.89 -16.73
N TYR A 676 40.46 7.94 -15.83
CA TYR A 676 40.75 8.04 -14.41
C TYR A 676 41.63 6.87 -13.99
N THR A 677 42.53 7.13 -13.05
CA THR A 677 43.39 6.09 -12.46
C THR A 677 42.79 5.64 -11.14
N VAL A 678 42.65 4.33 -10.93
CA VAL A 678 42.15 3.78 -9.68
C VAL A 678 43.17 4.00 -8.57
N LYS A 679 42.80 4.85 -7.59
CA LYS A 679 43.65 5.18 -6.41
C LYS A 679 43.38 4.22 -5.25
N GLY A 680 42.14 3.75 -5.08
CA GLY A 680 41.81 2.89 -3.97
C GLY A 680 40.56 2.05 -4.24
N VAL A 681 40.44 0.96 -3.45
CA VAL A 681 39.26 0.08 -3.41
C VAL A 681 38.62 0.22 -2.03
N ILE A 682 37.40 0.76 -2.00
CA ILE A 682 36.60 0.93 -0.80
C ILE A 682 35.85 -0.38 -0.53
N LYS A 683 35.75 -0.79 0.73
CA LYS A 683 34.89 -1.91 1.12
C LYS A 683 33.43 -1.63 0.72
N ASP A 684 32.72 -2.67 0.29
CA ASP A 684 31.32 -2.55 -0.08
C ASP A 684 30.48 -1.98 1.07
N PHE A 685 29.66 -0.96 0.79
CA PHE A 685 28.77 -0.32 1.73
C PHE A 685 27.41 -0.02 1.07
N ASN A 686 26.34 0.02 1.87
CA ASN A 686 24.97 0.24 1.36
C ASN A 686 24.74 1.73 1.10
N TYR A 687 25.06 2.20 -0.08
CA TYR A 687 24.86 3.58 -0.52
C TYR A 687 23.50 3.82 -1.19
N GLN A 688 22.69 2.77 -1.32
CA GLN A 688 21.31 2.77 -1.82
C GLN A 688 20.38 2.06 -0.82
N SER A 689 19.09 1.96 -1.16
CA SER A 689 18.10 1.25 -0.34
C SER A 689 18.48 -0.23 -0.14
N LEU A 690 18.19 -0.77 1.04
CA LEU A 690 18.35 -2.20 1.36
C LEU A 690 17.40 -3.15 0.60
N HIS A 691 16.55 -2.62 -0.26
CA HIS A 691 15.76 -3.42 -1.20
C HIS A 691 16.59 -3.97 -2.35
N THR A 692 17.77 -3.39 -2.62
CA THR A 692 18.68 -3.80 -3.70
C THR A 692 20.02 -4.23 -3.15
N ASP A 693 20.69 -5.13 -3.89
CA ASP A 693 22.07 -5.49 -3.59
C ASP A 693 23.02 -4.31 -3.83
N ILE A 694 24.21 -4.36 -3.21
CA ILE A 694 25.23 -3.35 -3.42
C ILE A 694 25.69 -3.39 -4.88
N ALA A 695 25.35 -2.34 -5.63
CA ALA A 695 25.74 -2.21 -7.03
C ALA A 695 27.23 -1.77 -7.17
N PRO A 696 27.85 -1.99 -8.33
CA PRO A 696 29.20 -1.50 -8.61
C PRO A 696 29.22 0.04 -8.58
N LEU A 697 30.12 0.59 -7.76
CA LEU A 697 30.21 2.02 -7.46
C LEU A 697 31.55 2.60 -7.86
N ILE A 698 31.50 3.70 -8.59
CA ILE A 698 32.62 4.59 -8.87
C ILE A 698 32.50 5.85 -8.04
N VAL A 699 33.58 6.25 -7.38
CA VAL A 699 33.64 7.48 -6.61
C VAL A 699 34.65 8.43 -7.26
N LEU A 700 34.18 9.63 -7.63
CA LEU A 700 35.04 10.69 -8.15
C LEU A 700 35.25 11.78 -7.09
N SER A 701 36.40 12.47 -7.14
CA SER A 701 36.66 13.60 -6.26
C SER A 701 35.73 14.79 -6.55
N ASN A 702 35.34 15.52 -5.52
CA ASN A 702 34.52 16.74 -5.62
C ASN A 702 35.28 17.92 -6.30
N GLU A 703 36.57 17.84 -6.44
CA GLU A 703 37.38 18.89 -7.06
C GLU A 703 37.03 19.19 -8.53
N LEU A 704 36.57 18.16 -9.27
CA LEU A 704 35.96 18.33 -10.60
C LEU A 704 34.80 19.33 -10.59
N TYR A 705 34.19 19.55 -9.42
CA TYR A 705 33.04 20.41 -9.22
C TYR A 705 33.25 21.39 -8.05
N ALA A 706 34.49 21.82 -7.81
CA ALA A 706 34.96 22.61 -6.64
C ALA A 706 34.12 23.82 -6.23
N SER A 707 33.19 24.25 -7.10
CA SER A 707 32.23 25.33 -6.83
C SER A 707 30.83 24.84 -6.38
N ARG A 708 30.62 23.52 -6.18
CA ARG A 708 29.29 22.95 -5.96
C ARG A 708 29.26 22.01 -4.76
N MET A 709 29.10 22.56 -3.58
CA MET A 709 28.64 21.78 -2.43
C MET A 709 27.13 21.88 -2.36
N ILE A 710 26.45 20.75 -2.07
CA ILE A 710 25.00 20.70 -1.87
C ILE A 710 24.67 20.51 -0.39
N VAL A 711 25.51 19.76 0.33
CA VAL A 711 25.37 19.49 1.75
C VAL A 711 26.73 19.53 2.46
N ILE A 712 26.70 19.89 3.73
CA ILE A 712 27.84 19.73 4.63
C ILE A 712 27.45 18.67 5.67
N ALA A 713 28.17 17.55 5.62
CA ALA A 713 28.03 16.47 6.57
C ALA A 713 28.96 16.74 7.77
N THR A 714 28.45 16.69 8.96
CA THR A 714 29.16 17.04 10.20
C THR A 714 28.91 15.99 11.26
N ARG A 715 29.96 15.33 11.72
CA ARG A 715 29.91 14.41 12.85
C ARG A 715 30.13 15.16 14.14
N LEU A 716 29.18 15.06 15.04
CA LEU A 716 29.26 15.71 16.36
C LEU A 716 29.94 14.78 17.37
N ASN A 717 30.62 15.36 18.37
CA ASN A 717 31.18 14.61 19.47
C ASN A 717 30.07 14.03 20.38
N ALA A 718 30.24 12.81 20.85
CA ALA A 718 29.29 12.14 21.71
C ALA A 718 28.94 12.96 22.96
N GLY A 719 27.66 13.13 23.24
CA GLY A 719 27.15 13.91 24.36
C GLY A 719 27.14 15.43 24.17
N MET A 720 27.61 15.96 23.02
CA MET A 720 27.68 17.41 22.73
C MET A 720 26.70 17.82 21.59
N THR A 721 25.70 17.02 21.30
CA THR A 721 24.80 17.26 20.17
C THR A 721 24.10 18.62 20.24
N ARG A 722 23.56 18.98 21.40
CA ARG A 722 22.82 20.24 21.62
C ARG A 722 23.75 21.45 21.51
N GLU A 723 24.90 21.37 22.15
CA GLU A 723 25.93 22.43 22.15
C GLU A 723 26.49 22.61 20.74
N GLY A 724 26.70 21.47 20.01
CA GLY A 724 27.19 21.46 18.64
C GLY A 724 26.21 22.15 17.69
N ILE A 725 24.92 21.82 17.75
CA ILE A 725 23.89 22.49 16.96
C ILE A 725 23.88 23.98 17.20
N THR A 726 23.91 24.42 18.50
CA THR A 726 23.88 25.84 18.86
C THR A 726 25.12 26.57 18.39
N ALA A 727 26.29 25.95 18.50
CA ALA A 727 27.57 26.56 18.07
C ALA A 727 27.60 26.72 16.53
N ILE A 728 27.18 25.69 15.79
CA ILE A 728 27.10 25.71 14.31
C ILE A 728 26.06 26.71 13.85
N GLU A 729 24.88 26.76 14.45
CA GLU A 729 23.82 27.74 14.14
C GLU A 729 24.33 29.18 14.40
N SER A 730 25.09 29.43 15.48
CA SER A 730 25.67 30.75 15.76
C SER A 730 26.66 31.18 14.68
N LYS A 731 27.51 30.24 14.20
CA LYS A 731 28.42 30.49 13.08
C LYS A 731 27.67 30.74 11.79
N TRP A 732 26.62 29.95 11.52
CA TRP A 732 25.75 30.14 10.36
C TRP A 732 25.14 31.55 10.35
N LYS A 733 24.52 31.99 11.46
CA LYS A 733 23.92 33.30 11.59
C LYS A 733 24.92 34.45 11.44
N ALA A 734 26.16 34.23 11.86
CA ALA A 734 27.22 35.23 11.71
C ALA A 734 27.70 35.36 10.24
N MET A 735 27.77 34.24 9.50
CA MET A 735 28.34 34.20 8.15
C MET A 735 27.27 34.31 7.07
N VAL A 736 26.08 33.84 7.34
CA VAL A 736 24.97 33.73 6.37
C VAL A 736 23.64 34.19 7.02
N PRO A 737 23.58 35.42 7.56
CA PRO A 737 22.42 35.90 8.34
C PRO A 737 21.13 35.96 7.53
N GLU A 738 21.25 35.97 6.21
CA GLU A 738 20.11 36.10 5.30
C GLU A 738 19.32 34.80 5.15
N PHE A 739 19.92 33.62 5.42
CA PHE A 739 19.25 32.34 5.21
C PHE A 739 18.97 31.60 6.52
N PRO A 740 17.81 30.93 6.60
CA PRO A 740 17.50 30.08 7.75
C PRO A 740 18.50 28.93 7.85
N PHE A 741 18.95 28.62 9.08
CA PHE A 741 19.75 27.45 9.36
C PHE A 741 18.85 26.21 9.28
N ARG A 742 19.15 25.28 8.35
CA ARG A 742 18.42 24.05 8.17
C ARG A 742 19.37 22.87 8.23
N PHE A 743 19.03 21.91 9.06
CA PHE A 743 19.76 20.66 9.17
C PHE A 743 18.83 19.47 9.39
N ARG A 744 19.33 18.30 9.11
CA ARG A 744 18.70 17.00 9.44
C ARG A 744 19.78 16.04 9.93
N PHE A 745 19.40 15.09 10.77
CA PHE A 745 20.29 13.97 11.07
C PHE A 745 20.19 12.89 10.00
N LEU A 746 21.29 12.21 9.69
CA LEU A 746 21.34 11.20 8.64
C LEU A 746 20.50 9.97 9.00
N ASP A 747 20.51 9.57 10.28
CA ASP A 747 19.66 8.49 10.79
C ASP A 747 18.16 8.79 10.59
N ASP A 748 17.69 10.00 10.91
CA ASP A 748 16.30 10.43 10.64
C ASP A 748 15.95 10.37 9.14
N VAL A 749 16.89 10.68 8.26
CA VAL A 749 16.67 10.66 6.79
C VAL A 749 16.59 9.22 6.30
N LEU A 750 17.45 8.33 6.81
CA LEU A 750 17.44 6.90 6.49
C LEU A 750 16.18 6.21 7.03
N ASP A 751 15.79 6.52 8.27
CA ASP A 751 14.58 5.98 8.86
C ASP A 751 13.32 6.39 8.06
N LYS A 752 13.29 7.61 7.52
CA LYS A 752 12.23 8.05 6.62
C LYS A 752 12.17 7.25 5.31
N SER A 753 13.28 6.71 4.85
CA SER A 753 13.30 5.86 3.66
C SER A 753 12.56 4.53 3.84
N TYR A 754 12.47 4.05 5.10
CA TYR A 754 11.75 2.83 5.48
C TYR A 754 10.44 3.10 6.22
N GLN A 755 9.97 4.34 6.20
CA GLN A 755 8.79 4.76 6.94
C GLN A 755 7.50 4.10 6.41
N SER A 756 7.44 3.76 5.11
CA SER A 756 6.31 3.03 4.52
C SER A 756 6.18 1.63 5.10
N GLU A 757 7.30 0.91 5.29
CA GLU A 757 7.36 -0.42 5.88
C GLU A 757 7.06 -0.38 7.38
N GLN A 758 7.59 0.61 8.09
CA GLN A 758 7.30 0.82 9.52
C GLN A 758 5.81 1.08 9.75
N ARG A 759 5.18 1.94 8.93
CA ARG A 759 3.74 2.21 8.97
C ARG A 759 2.91 0.97 8.68
N SER A 760 3.28 0.23 7.64
CA SER A 760 2.63 -1.04 7.31
C SER A 760 2.69 -2.01 8.48
N SER A 761 3.85 -2.14 9.12
CA SER A 761 4.05 -2.97 10.33
C SER A 761 3.14 -2.52 11.49
N GLN A 762 3.00 -1.21 11.73
CA GLN A 762 2.14 -0.66 12.78
C GLN A 762 0.65 -0.92 12.49
N VAL A 763 0.22 -0.72 11.23
CA VAL A 763 -1.15 -1.00 10.79
C VAL A 763 -1.46 -2.50 10.91
N PHE A 764 -0.56 -3.37 10.49
CA PHE A 764 -0.71 -4.82 10.65
C PHE A 764 -0.78 -5.24 12.13
N SER A 765 0.05 -4.65 12.99
CA SER A 765 0.05 -4.89 14.44
C SER A 765 -1.29 -4.51 15.07
N LEU A 766 -1.85 -3.37 14.71
CA LEU A 766 -3.15 -2.90 15.18
C LEU A 766 -4.26 -3.90 14.78
N PHE A 767 -4.34 -4.27 13.50
CA PHE A 767 -5.37 -5.17 13.00
C PHE A 767 -5.22 -6.59 13.53
N SER A 768 -4.00 -7.08 13.72
CA SER A 768 -3.73 -8.37 14.38
C SER A 768 -4.21 -8.36 15.83
N GLY A 769 -3.90 -7.30 16.58
CA GLY A 769 -4.40 -7.13 17.95
C GLY A 769 -5.92 -7.11 18.04
N LEU A 770 -6.59 -6.41 17.11
CA LEU A 770 -8.05 -6.39 17.02
C LEU A 770 -8.63 -7.76 16.64
N SER A 771 -7.99 -8.51 15.73
CA SER A 771 -8.38 -9.88 15.37
C SER A 771 -8.31 -10.81 16.58
N ILE A 772 -7.22 -10.75 17.37
CA ILE A 772 -7.08 -11.51 18.63
C ILE A 772 -8.19 -11.13 19.60
N PHE A 773 -8.45 -9.84 19.79
CA PHE A 773 -9.47 -9.35 20.70
C PHE A 773 -10.87 -9.85 20.32
N ILE A 774 -11.26 -9.79 19.04
CA ILE A 774 -12.54 -10.33 18.54
C ILE A 774 -12.61 -11.85 18.79
N SER A 775 -11.49 -12.56 18.55
CA SER A 775 -11.40 -14.00 18.78
C SER A 775 -11.57 -14.39 20.25
N VAL A 776 -10.96 -13.62 21.15
CA VAL A 776 -11.08 -13.82 22.61
C VAL A 776 -12.50 -13.56 23.09
N ILE A 777 -13.16 -12.51 22.61
CA ILE A 777 -14.58 -12.23 22.94
C ILE A 777 -15.48 -13.40 22.51
N GLY A 778 -15.26 -13.94 21.31
CA GLY A 778 -16.01 -15.10 20.81
C GLY A 778 -15.80 -16.34 21.67
N LEU A 779 -14.54 -16.64 21.98
CA LEU A 779 -14.17 -17.76 22.83
C LEU A 779 -14.73 -17.62 24.25
N PHE A 780 -14.64 -16.42 24.84
CA PHE A 780 -15.17 -16.14 26.18
C PHE A 780 -16.65 -16.46 26.26
N THR A 781 -17.41 -16.02 25.28
CA THR A 781 -18.88 -16.25 25.27
C THR A 781 -19.22 -17.70 24.96
N LEU A 782 -18.50 -18.35 24.06
CA LEU A 782 -18.70 -19.75 23.72
C LEU A 782 -18.33 -20.67 24.92
N SER A 783 -17.24 -20.34 25.61
CA SER A 783 -16.84 -21.11 26.83
C SER A 783 -17.86 -20.93 27.95
N ALA A 784 -18.35 -19.71 28.18
CA ALA A 784 -19.42 -19.46 29.17
C ALA A 784 -20.69 -20.27 28.86
N TYR A 785 -21.08 -20.32 27.58
CA TYR A 785 -22.23 -21.14 27.15
C TYR A 785 -21.96 -22.62 27.34
N THR A 786 -20.79 -23.14 26.96
CA THR A 786 -20.43 -24.58 27.12
C THR A 786 -20.43 -24.99 28.59
N VAL A 787 -19.93 -24.12 29.44
CA VAL A 787 -19.95 -24.31 30.91
C VAL A 787 -21.39 -24.41 31.43
N ASN A 788 -22.25 -23.46 31.01
CA ASN A 788 -23.66 -23.45 31.45
C ASN A 788 -24.43 -24.67 30.96
N THR A 789 -24.20 -25.17 29.74
CA THR A 789 -24.87 -26.40 29.25
C THR A 789 -24.38 -27.65 29.92
N ARG A 790 -23.17 -27.68 30.46
CA ARG A 790 -22.61 -28.81 31.22
C ARG A 790 -22.71 -28.62 32.76
N ALA A 791 -23.44 -27.58 33.23
CA ALA A 791 -23.51 -27.24 34.65
C ALA A 791 -24.02 -28.39 35.52
N LYS A 792 -25.02 -29.17 35.05
CA LYS A 792 -25.53 -30.36 35.73
C LYS A 792 -24.46 -31.48 35.83
N GLU A 793 -23.74 -31.76 34.74
CA GLU A 793 -22.61 -32.71 34.71
C GLU A 793 -21.50 -32.28 35.68
N ILE A 794 -21.14 -30.99 35.67
CA ILE A 794 -20.14 -30.43 36.59
C ILE A 794 -20.61 -30.55 38.05
N GLY A 795 -21.89 -30.25 38.34
CA GLY A 795 -22.50 -30.40 39.67
C GLY A 795 -22.43 -31.81 40.17
N ILE A 796 -22.84 -32.81 39.36
CA ILE A 796 -22.81 -34.24 39.72
C ILE A 796 -21.37 -34.69 40.00
N ARG A 797 -20.43 -34.37 39.10
CA ARG A 797 -19.00 -34.73 39.29
C ARG A 797 -18.40 -34.12 40.56
N LYS A 798 -18.79 -32.88 40.90
CA LYS A 798 -18.34 -32.19 42.11
C LYS A 798 -18.90 -32.88 43.39
N VAL A 799 -20.17 -33.32 43.38
CA VAL A 799 -20.75 -34.05 44.47
C VAL A 799 -20.08 -35.44 44.64
N ILE A 800 -19.62 -36.05 43.54
CA ILE A 800 -18.88 -37.34 43.56
C ILE A 800 -17.39 -37.12 43.95
N GLY A 801 -16.96 -35.89 44.25
CA GLY A 801 -15.60 -35.59 44.72
C GLY A 801 -14.57 -35.19 43.67
N ALA A 802 -14.98 -34.84 42.47
CA ALA A 802 -14.04 -34.37 41.44
C ALA A 802 -13.35 -33.05 41.85
N SER A 803 -12.03 -32.99 41.72
CA SER A 803 -11.25 -31.78 42.04
C SER A 803 -11.50 -30.66 41.00
N VAL A 804 -11.35 -29.41 41.44
CA VAL A 804 -11.46 -28.23 40.55
C VAL A 804 -10.52 -28.36 39.36
N ASN A 805 -9.30 -28.84 39.53
CA ASN A 805 -8.31 -29.04 38.47
C ASN A 805 -8.78 -30.11 37.44
N SER A 806 -9.46 -31.15 37.86
CA SER A 806 -10.01 -32.16 36.94
C SER A 806 -11.11 -31.57 36.05
N ILE A 807 -12.00 -30.74 36.64
CA ILE A 807 -13.05 -30.04 35.89
C ILE A 807 -12.45 -29.00 34.92
N LEU A 808 -11.45 -28.24 35.37
CA LEU A 808 -10.70 -27.31 34.52
C LEU A 808 -10.07 -28.00 33.31
N LYS A 809 -9.33 -29.11 33.57
CA LYS A 809 -8.70 -29.90 32.49
C LYS A 809 -9.71 -30.43 31.48
N LEU A 810 -10.86 -30.96 31.95
CA LEU A 810 -11.92 -31.48 31.11
C LEU A 810 -12.50 -30.42 30.17
N LEU A 811 -12.79 -29.23 30.66
CA LEU A 811 -13.44 -28.16 29.89
C LEU A 811 -12.46 -27.43 28.97
N SER A 812 -11.19 -27.28 29.38
CA SER A 812 -10.19 -26.57 28.57
C SER A 812 -9.62 -27.43 27.46
N MET A 813 -9.54 -28.74 27.62
CA MET A 813 -8.87 -29.64 26.66
C MET A 813 -9.52 -29.62 25.28
N ASP A 814 -10.86 -29.51 25.20
CA ASP A 814 -11.58 -29.45 23.92
C ASP A 814 -11.15 -28.21 23.12
N PHE A 815 -10.98 -27.03 23.76
CA PHE A 815 -10.55 -25.79 23.12
C PHE A 815 -9.05 -25.79 22.78
N LEU A 816 -8.20 -26.33 23.66
CA LEU A 816 -6.76 -26.44 23.41
C LEU A 816 -6.46 -27.31 22.18
N LYS A 817 -7.20 -28.43 22.00
CA LYS A 817 -7.10 -29.28 20.81
C LYS A 817 -7.44 -28.52 19.52
N MET A 818 -8.47 -27.64 19.56
CA MET A 818 -8.84 -26.83 18.41
C MET A 818 -7.75 -25.80 18.07
N VAL A 819 -7.12 -25.19 19.07
CA VAL A 819 -5.99 -24.26 18.86
C VAL A 819 -4.78 -24.99 18.28
N LEU A 820 -4.45 -26.19 18.80
CA LEU A 820 -3.35 -27.00 18.25
C LEU A 820 -3.60 -27.37 16.79
N LEU A 821 -4.82 -27.78 16.44
CA LEU A 821 -5.18 -28.06 15.04
C LEU A 821 -5.08 -26.79 14.17
N ALA A 822 -5.55 -25.65 14.68
CA ALA A 822 -5.45 -24.37 14.00
C ALA A 822 -3.98 -23.96 13.77
N SER A 823 -3.09 -24.17 14.77
CA SER A 823 -1.65 -23.90 14.65
C SER A 823 -1.00 -24.76 13.58
N LEU A 824 -1.33 -26.06 13.55
CA LEU A 824 -0.79 -27.00 12.56
C LEU A 824 -1.14 -26.58 11.12
N LEU A 825 -2.38 -26.06 10.93
CA LEU A 825 -2.84 -25.59 9.62
C LEU A 825 -2.31 -24.17 9.29
N ALA A 826 -2.06 -23.34 10.30
CA ALA A 826 -1.60 -21.97 10.13
C ALA A 826 -0.11 -21.88 9.74
N PHE A 827 0.71 -22.75 10.30
CA PHE A 827 2.17 -22.69 10.11
C PHE A 827 2.60 -22.79 8.65
N PRO A 828 2.17 -23.78 7.85
CA PRO A 828 2.55 -23.85 6.44
C PRO A 828 2.08 -22.65 5.63
N VAL A 829 0.87 -22.16 5.88
CA VAL A 829 0.30 -21.03 5.14
C VAL A 829 1.03 -19.72 5.47
N ALA A 830 1.31 -19.48 6.76
CA ALA A 830 2.06 -18.31 7.20
C ALA A 830 3.51 -18.36 6.70
N TRP A 831 4.14 -19.54 6.69
CA TRP A 831 5.48 -19.72 6.14
C TRP A 831 5.53 -19.32 4.66
N TYR A 832 4.67 -19.91 3.85
CA TYR A 832 4.62 -19.63 2.41
C TYR A 832 4.32 -18.14 2.11
N ALA A 833 3.36 -17.55 2.82
CA ALA A 833 3.02 -16.14 2.63
C ALA A 833 4.18 -15.21 3.01
N MET A 834 4.90 -15.53 4.08
CA MET A 834 6.03 -14.71 4.51
C MET A 834 7.27 -14.91 3.67
N GLU A 835 7.51 -16.12 3.16
CA GLU A 835 8.60 -16.36 2.22
C GLU A 835 8.41 -15.55 0.94
N MET A 836 7.19 -15.59 0.36
CA MET A 836 6.87 -14.80 -0.84
C MET A 836 6.99 -13.28 -0.61
N TRP A 837 6.62 -12.80 0.59
CA TRP A 837 6.77 -11.37 0.92
C TRP A 837 8.24 -10.98 1.14
N LEU A 838 9.05 -11.84 1.76
CA LEU A 838 10.47 -11.60 2.02
C LEU A 838 11.31 -11.67 0.74
N ASP A 839 10.85 -12.33 -0.33
CA ASP A 839 11.54 -12.38 -1.63
C ASP A 839 11.65 -11.02 -2.31
N ASP A 840 10.80 -10.04 -1.93
CA ASP A 840 10.89 -8.66 -2.40
C ASP A 840 12.10 -7.88 -1.82
N PHE A 841 12.85 -8.46 -0.87
CA PHE A 841 13.98 -7.82 -0.19
C PHE A 841 15.31 -8.51 -0.52
N ALA A 842 16.31 -7.75 -0.98
CA ALA A 842 17.66 -8.27 -1.18
C ALA A 842 18.30 -8.69 0.17
N TYR A 843 18.04 -7.91 1.22
CA TYR A 843 18.48 -8.21 2.58
C TYR A 843 17.29 -8.62 3.44
N ARG A 844 17.13 -9.91 3.67
CA ARG A 844 16.00 -10.48 4.39
C ARG A 844 16.39 -11.27 5.63
N VAL A 845 15.51 -11.29 6.62
CA VAL A 845 15.65 -12.17 7.79
C VAL A 845 15.30 -13.61 7.40
N ALA A 846 16.01 -14.57 7.95
CA ALA A 846 15.61 -15.97 7.84
C ALA A 846 14.33 -16.20 8.67
N LEU A 847 13.37 -16.93 8.11
CA LEU A 847 12.16 -17.32 8.84
C LEU A 847 12.54 -18.20 10.04
N ASN A 848 12.33 -17.67 11.23
CA ASN A 848 12.68 -18.34 12.49
C ASN A 848 11.52 -19.20 12.99
N PRO A 849 11.66 -20.54 13.08
CA PRO A 849 10.62 -21.42 13.62
C PRO A 849 10.13 -21.05 15.04
N VAL A 850 10.95 -20.35 15.80
CA VAL A 850 10.59 -19.88 17.15
C VAL A 850 9.40 -18.93 17.12
N ILE A 851 9.28 -18.06 16.10
CA ILE A 851 8.14 -17.15 15.95
C ILE A 851 6.83 -17.96 15.82
N PHE A 852 6.84 -19.03 15.07
CA PHE A 852 5.68 -19.91 14.85
C PHE A 852 5.28 -20.57 16.15
N ILE A 853 6.23 -21.13 16.89
CA ILE A 853 6.00 -21.78 18.20
C ILE A 853 5.47 -20.75 19.22
N LEU A 854 6.09 -19.57 19.31
CA LEU A 854 5.67 -18.51 20.22
C LEU A 854 4.26 -18.00 19.91
N SER A 855 3.93 -17.84 18.62
CA SER A 855 2.59 -17.43 18.18
C SER A 855 1.53 -18.44 18.56
N GLY A 856 1.78 -19.73 18.35
CA GLY A 856 0.91 -20.83 18.79
C GLY A 856 0.78 -20.88 20.31
N ALA A 857 1.90 -20.76 21.02
CA ALA A 857 1.93 -20.76 22.49
C ALA A 857 1.15 -19.55 23.07
N LEU A 858 1.28 -18.37 22.49
CA LEU A 858 0.55 -17.16 22.90
C LEU A 858 -0.97 -17.39 22.83
N ILE A 859 -1.48 -17.92 21.72
CA ILE A 859 -2.90 -18.21 21.56
C ILE A 859 -3.34 -19.34 22.50
N LEU A 860 -2.51 -20.36 22.73
CA LEU A 860 -2.79 -21.41 23.73
C LEU A 860 -2.91 -20.83 25.14
N ILE A 861 -2.03 -19.94 25.55
CA ILE A 861 -2.05 -19.26 26.87
C ILE A 861 -3.32 -18.40 26.98
N ILE A 862 -3.63 -17.58 25.98
CA ILE A 862 -4.83 -16.74 25.97
C ILE A 862 -6.09 -17.60 26.04
N THR A 863 -6.14 -18.70 25.28
CA THR A 863 -7.26 -19.64 25.29
C THR A 863 -7.41 -20.30 26.65
N TRP A 864 -6.31 -20.81 27.24
CA TRP A 864 -6.31 -21.43 28.56
C TRP A 864 -6.76 -20.44 29.64
N ALA A 865 -6.27 -19.21 29.62
CA ALA A 865 -6.65 -18.15 30.56
C ALA A 865 -8.16 -17.83 30.45
N THR A 866 -8.66 -17.65 29.22
CA THR A 866 -10.05 -17.28 28.94
C THR A 866 -11.03 -18.39 29.36
N VAL A 867 -10.76 -19.62 28.91
CA VAL A 867 -11.60 -20.79 29.25
C VAL A 867 -11.44 -21.19 30.70
N GLY A 868 -10.19 -21.09 31.22
CA GLY A 868 -9.87 -21.39 32.62
C GLY A 868 -10.62 -20.49 33.60
N TYR A 869 -10.68 -19.18 33.30
CA TYR A 869 -11.46 -18.23 34.12
C TYR A 869 -12.95 -18.63 34.21
N GLN A 870 -13.58 -18.94 33.07
CA GLN A 870 -14.99 -19.34 33.03
C GLN A 870 -15.21 -20.69 33.73
N SER A 871 -14.32 -21.65 33.53
CA SER A 871 -14.37 -22.98 34.14
C SER A 871 -14.15 -22.91 35.66
N LEU A 872 -13.26 -22.05 36.14
CA LEU A 872 -12.99 -21.82 37.56
C LEU A 872 -14.21 -21.20 38.26
N LYS A 873 -14.85 -20.22 37.61
CA LYS A 873 -16.09 -19.59 38.10
C LYS A 873 -17.21 -20.62 38.27
N ALA A 874 -17.37 -21.52 37.28
CA ALA A 874 -18.35 -22.59 37.37
C ALA A 874 -18.02 -23.67 38.42
N ALA A 875 -16.72 -24.07 38.47
CA ALA A 875 -16.29 -25.07 39.47
C ALA A 875 -16.39 -24.57 40.93
N ARG A 876 -16.32 -23.26 41.16
CA ARG A 876 -16.52 -22.63 42.48
C ARG A 876 -17.99 -22.38 42.81
N ALA A 877 -18.91 -22.42 41.88
CA ALA A 877 -20.33 -22.21 42.09
C ALA A 877 -20.93 -23.32 42.98
N ASN A 878 -21.98 -22.99 43.76
CA ASN A 878 -22.64 -23.92 44.63
C ASN A 878 -23.39 -25.02 43.84
N PRO A 879 -23.06 -26.32 43.97
CA PRO A 879 -23.64 -27.39 43.18
C PRO A 879 -25.16 -27.56 43.39
N ILE A 880 -25.68 -27.20 44.54
CA ILE A 880 -27.11 -27.31 44.88
C ILE A 880 -27.98 -26.43 44.01
N ARG A 881 -27.54 -25.18 43.69
CA ARG A 881 -28.29 -24.27 42.80
C ARG A 881 -28.40 -24.76 41.34
N HIS A 882 -27.45 -25.60 40.90
CA HIS A 882 -27.46 -26.14 39.54
C HIS A 882 -28.24 -27.45 39.39
N ILE A 883 -28.54 -28.15 40.50
CA ILE A 883 -29.29 -29.39 40.50
C ILE A 883 -30.79 -29.12 40.71
N GLN A 884 -31.15 -28.04 41.44
CA GLN A 884 -32.55 -27.69 41.77
C GLN A 884 -33.29 -26.79 40.76
N ASN A 885 -32.61 -26.16 39.80
CA ASN A 885 -33.29 -25.38 38.77
C ASN A 885 -33.79 -26.29 37.64
N GLU A 886 -35.01 -26.79 37.75
CA GLU A 886 -35.86 -27.28 36.68
C GLU A 886 -36.76 -26.20 36.10
#